data_f45cb6e4e67bbb50a98fb6a24e974ea9
#
_entry.id   f45cb6e4e67bbb50a98fb6a24e974ea9
#
_cell.length_a   1.000
_cell.length_b   1.000
_cell.length_c   1.000
_cell.angle_alpha   90.00
_cell.angle_beta   90.00
_cell.angle_gamma   90.00
#
_symmetry.space_group_name_H-M   'P 1'
#
loop_
_entity.id
_entity.type
_entity.pdbx_description
1 polymer ?
#
loop_
_entity_poly.entity_id
_entity_poly.type
_entity_poly.pdbx_seq_one_letter_code
_entity_poly.pdbx_strand_id
1 'polypeptide(L)'
;MSHKYVYLFTEGNGKMRELLGGKGANLAEMTNIGLPVPQGFTISTEACTKYYEDGRKINSEIQSQIMEYVDKLEEITGKKFGDLENPLLVSVRSGARASMPGMMDTILNLGLNEDVVGVMAAKSGNPRWAWDCYRRFIQMYSDVVMEVGKKYFEVLIDQMKERKGVTQDVDLTAEDLKELAGQFKAEYRAKLGMDFPTAPKEQLMGAIQAVFRSWDNPRANIYRRENDIPYSWGTAVNVQSMAFGNMGDDCGTGVAFTRNPATGEKKLFGEFLTNAQGEDVVAGVRTPMPISEMAEKFPQAFAQFTDVCKILENHYHDMQDMEFTVENGKLYMLQTRNGKRTAPAALKIACDLVDEGMIDEKQAVAMIEPRTLDTLLHPQFDAKALKNAQPVGRALAASPGAACGKVVFTAEDAKTWAERGEKVVLVRLETSPEDIEGMMAAQGILTVRGGMTSHAAVVARGMGRCCVSGCTEIAMDEENKRFTLAGKTYQEGDWLSLDGSTGCIYAGQIPTVDAEIAGEFGRIMGWADKYRRLRVRTNADTPRDAIKARSLGAEGIGLCRTEHMFFEEGRIATFREMICADTLEEREQALNKLLPMQQADFEALYEAMESYPVTIRFLDPPLHEFVPNTEEEIAALAAAHGKTVQHIKDIIASLHEFNPMMGHRGCRLAVTYPEIAAMQTRAVIRAALAVQGRHSDWNLVPEIMIPLTGDVKELKYVKDVVVKAADEEIAAAGIQLKYEVGTMIEIPRACLTADAIAKEAEFFCFGTNDLTQMTFGFSRDDAGKFLDSYYTAKIFENDPFAKLDQVGVGALMEMAVTKGKSVRPNMHTGICGEHGGDPMSVEFCHKIGLDYVSCSPFRVPIARLAAAQAAIKEG
;
A
#
# COMPACT_ATOMS: atom_id res chain seq x y z
N MET A 1 -34.10 21.58 14.56
CA MET A 1 -34.43 20.53 13.55
C MET A 1 -33.59 19.28 13.91
N SER A 2 -34.21 18.10 13.93
CA SER A 2 -33.51 16.85 14.16
C SER A 2 -32.59 16.56 12.97
N HIS A 3 -31.40 16.01 13.24
CA HIS A 3 -30.47 15.63 12.19
C HIS A 3 -30.99 14.40 11.46
N LYS A 4 -30.80 14.32 10.14
CA LYS A 4 -31.20 13.16 9.34
C LYS A 4 -30.08 12.15 9.27
N TYR A 5 -30.31 10.95 9.77
CA TYR A 5 -29.35 9.85 9.76
C TYR A 5 -29.70 8.71 8.81
N VAL A 6 -30.95 8.63 8.38
CA VAL A 6 -31.45 7.50 7.57
C VAL A 6 -32.08 8.02 6.27
N TYR A 7 -31.81 7.31 5.18
CA TYR A 7 -32.21 7.71 3.83
C TYR A 7 -32.81 6.52 3.07
N LEU A 8 -33.99 6.69 2.49
CA LEU A 8 -34.51 5.72 1.50
C LEU A 8 -33.58 5.71 0.27
N PHE A 9 -33.55 4.61 -0.47
CA PHE A 9 -32.80 4.59 -1.74
C PHE A 9 -33.28 5.67 -2.69
N THR A 10 -34.60 5.98 -2.70
CA THR A 10 -35.17 7.07 -3.50
C THR A 10 -34.78 8.47 -3.00
N GLU A 11 -34.29 8.61 -1.81
CA GLU A 11 -33.82 9.89 -1.23
C GLU A 11 -32.35 10.16 -1.46
N GLY A 12 -31.57 9.17 -1.88
CA GLY A 12 -30.15 9.27 -2.11
C GLY A 12 -29.78 9.33 -3.60
N ASN A 13 -28.49 9.49 -3.87
CA ASN A 13 -27.92 9.41 -5.22
C ASN A 13 -26.42 9.03 -5.16
N GLY A 14 -25.83 8.80 -6.33
CA GLY A 14 -24.45 8.38 -6.46
C GLY A 14 -23.39 9.36 -5.97
N LYS A 15 -23.75 10.64 -5.79
CA LYS A 15 -22.86 11.70 -5.28
C LYS A 15 -22.76 11.71 -3.76
N MET A 16 -23.63 10.99 -3.08
CA MET A 16 -23.70 10.95 -1.61
C MET A 16 -22.83 9.84 -1.01
N ARG A 17 -21.74 9.50 -1.65
CA ARG A 17 -20.85 8.41 -1.24
C ARG A 17 -20.27 8.60 0.17
N GLU A 18 -19.98 9.83 0.55
CA GLU A 18 -19.46 10.15 1.88
C GLU A 18 -20.45 9.79 3.00
N LEU A 19 -21.73 10.01 2.72
CA LEU A 19 -22.81 9.85 3.69
C LEU A 19 -23.42 8.45 3.65
N LEU A 20 -23.61 7.89 2.46
CA LEU A 20 -24.28 6.60 2.25
C LEU A 20 -23.31 5.42 2.07
N GLY A 21 -22.01 5.68 2.03
CA GLY A 21 -21.02 4.70 1.63
C GLY A 21 -21.12 4.38 0.13
N GLY A 22 -20.19 3.55 -0.35
CA GLY A 22 -20.16 3.16 -1.77
C GLY A 22 -21.39 2.35 -2.19
N LYS A 23 -21.75 1.35 -1.39
CA LYS A 23 -22.90 0.49 -1.68
C LYS A 23 -24.24 1.26 -1.63
N GLY A 24 -24.44 2.05 -0.59
CA GLY A 24 -25.67 2.81 -0.42
C GLY A 24 -25.89 3.85 -1.51
N ALA A 25 -24.84 4.57 -1.88
CA ALA A 25 -24.88 5.54 -2.96
C ALA A 25 -25.22 4.87 -4.31
N ASN A 26 -24.62 3.72 -4.59
CA ASN A 26 -24.89 2.99 -5.84
C ASN A 26 -26.27 2.35 -5.87
N LEU A 27 -26.78 1.85 -4.75
CA LEU A 27 -28.16 1.36 -4.66
C LEU A 27 -29.16 2.48 -4.93
N ALA A 28 -28.92 3.65 -4.36
CA ALA A 28 -29.74 4.85 -4.61
C ALA A 28 -29.67 5.27 -6.08
N GLU A 29 -28.48 5.30 -6.66
CA GLU A 29 -28.28 5.68 -8.06
C GLU A 29 -28.98 4.72 -9.03
N MET A 30 -28.80 3.40 -8.82
CA MET A 30 -29.49 2.40 -9.62
C MET A 30 -31.03 2.53 -9.53
N THR A 31 -31.55 2.84 -8.35
CA THR A 31 -32.97 3.08 -8.13
C THR A 31 -33.45 4.29 -8.94
N ASN A 32 -32.68 5.39 -8.89
CA ASN A 32 -33.05 6.64 -9.58
C ASN A 32 -33.03 6.53 -11.11
N ILE A 33 -32.15 5.71 -11.66
CA ILE A 33 -32.10 5.48 -13.12
C ILE A 33 -33.09 4.38 -13.58
N GLY A 34 -33.91 3.87 -12.68
CA GLY A 34 -35.00 2.97 -13.01
C GLY A 34 -34.64 1.48 -13.11
N LEU A 35 -33.51 1.05 -12.57
CA LEU A 35 -33.12 -0.36 -12.55
C LEU A 35 -33.90 -1.14 -11.48
N PRO A 36 -34.10 -2.45 -11.66
CA PRO A 36 -34.86 -3.27 -10.72
C PRO A 36 -34.04 -3.59 -9.47
N VAL A 37 -34.11 -2.70 -8.49
CA VAL A 37 -33.45 -2.81 -7.20
C VAL A 37 -34.47 -3.12 -6.11
N PRO A 38 -34.26 -4.17 -5.29
CA PRO A 38 -35.09 -4.36 -4.10
C PRO A 38 -34.97 -3.13 -3.20
N GLN A 39 -36.09 -2.57 -2.81
CA GLN A 39 -36.12 -1.31 -2.07
C GLN A 39 -35.60 -1.46 -0.65
N GLY A 40 -35.10 -0.36 -0.10
CA GLY A 40 -34.53 -0.32 1.24
C GLY A 40 -34.15 1.09 1.66
N PHE A 41 -33.41 1.16 2.73
CA PHE A 41 -32.88 2.42 3.26
C PHE A 41 -31.44 2.23 3.72
N THR A 42 -30.72 3.33 3.77
CA THR A 42 -29.34 3.39 4.25
C THR A 42 -29.25 4.20 5.53
N ILE A 43 -28.62 3.63 6.55
CA ILE A 43 -28.25 4.34 7.78
C ILE A 43 -26.88 4.93 7.54
N SER A 44 -26.74 6.24 7.66
CA SER A 44 -25.57 6.99 7.21
C SER A 44 -24.30 6.70 8.01
N THR A 45 -23.16 7.06 7.41
CA THR A 45 -21.85 7.03 8.11
C THR A 45 -21.80 7.95 9.33
N GLU A 46 -22.59 9.02 9.33
CA GLU A 46 -22.71 9.91 10.49
C GLU A 46 -23.35 9.21 11.68
N ALA A 47 -24.28 8.28 11.46
CA ALA A 47 -24.84 7.45 12.52
C ALA A 47 -23.78 6.52 13.13
N CYS A 48 -22.87 6.00 12.33
CA CYS A 48 -21.76 5.20 12.82
C CYS A 48 -20.81 6.02 13.68
N THR A 49 -20.45 7.21 13.24
CA THR A 49 -19.62 8.15 14.03
C THR A 49 -20.29 8.46 15.37
N LYS A 50 -21.58 8.74 15.33
CA LYS A 50 -22.36 9.01 16.57
C LYS A 50 -22.41 7.81 17.52
N TYR A 51 -22.53 6.60 16.96
CA TYR A 51 -22.47 5.36 17.74
C TYR A 51 -21.19 5.27 18.58
N TYR A 52 -20.03 5.59 17.99
CA TYR A 52 -18.76 5.57 18.71
C TYR A 52 -18.61 6.75 19.69
N GLU A 53 -19.09 7.93 19.34
CA GLU A 53 -19.13 9.08 20.25
C GLU A 53 -19.98 8.81 21.49
N ASP A 54 -21.09 8.08 21.34
CA ASP A 54 -22.00 7.73 22.41
C ASP A 54 -21.60 6.44 23.19
N GLY A 55 -20.35 6.03 23.08
CA GLY A 55 -19.83 4.87 23.82
C GLY A 55 -20.31 3.53 23.29
N ARG A 56 -20.37 3.38 21.99
CA ARG A 56 -20.83 2.18 21.27
C ARG A 56 -22.31 1.86 21.53
N LYS A 57 -23.12 2.87 21.49
CA LYS A 57 -24.58 2.76 21.63
C LYS A 57 -25.29 3.57 20.55
N ILE A 58 -26.36 3.00 20.01
CA ILE A 58 -27.24 3.72 19.09
C ILE A 58 -28.20 4.54 19.94
N ASN A 59 -28.16 5.87 19.80
CA ASN A 59 -29.01 6.75 20.58
C ASN A 59 -30.48 6.67 20.18
N SER A 60 -31.37 7.24 21.01
CA SER A 60 -32.81 7.17 20.79
C SER A 60 -33.27 7.88 19.49
N GLU A 61 -32.60 8.94 19.08
CA GLU A 61 -32.92 9.67 17.85
C GLU A 61 -32.67 8.79 16.62
N ILE A 62 -31.51 8.12 16.57
CA ILE A 62 -31.15 7.21 15.47
C ILE A 62 -32.09 6.00 15.47
N GLN A 63 -32.38 5.42 16.63
CA GLN A 63 -33.33 4.31 16.75
C GLN A 63 -34.71 4.70 16.24
N SER A 64 -35.22 5.88 16.62
CA SER A 64 -36.52 6.38 16.15
C SER A 64 -36.57 6.53 14.65
N GLN A 65 -35.49 7.07 14.05
CA GLN A 65 -35.41 7.21 12.58
C GLN A 65 -35.39 5.84 11.91
N ILE A 66 -34.62 4.89 12.43
CA ILE A 66 -34.57 3.53 11.90
C ILE A 66 -35.98 2.90 11.90
N MET A 67 -36.73 3.03 12.99
CA MET A 67 -38.08 2.47 13.10
C MET A 67 -39.06 3.18 12.17
N GLU A 68 -38.96 4.48 12.02
CA GLU A 68 -39.74 5.25 11.05
C GLU A 68 -39.48 4.76 9.61
N TYR A 69 -38.25 4.49 9.28
CA TYR A 69 -37.87 4.02 7.94
C TYR A 69 -38.20 2.56 7.70
N VAL A 70 -38.28 1.73 8.74
CA VAL A 70 -38.88 0.40 8.66
C VAL A 70 -40.36 0.51 8.27
N ASP A 71 -41.12 1.42 8.88
CA ASP A 71 -42.53 1.65 8.54
C ASP A 71 -42.67 2.11 7.09
N LYS A 72 -41.77 3.00 6.62
CA LYS A 72 -41.76 3.44 5.20
C LYS A 72 -41.44 2.29 4.26
N LEU A 73 -40.51 1.44 4.61
CA LEU A 73 -40.17 0.27 3.79
C LEU A 73 -41.33 -0.73 3.73
N GLU A 74 -42.03 -0.95 4.84
CA GLU A 74 -43.24 -1.76 4.85
C GLU A 74 -44.32 -1.21 3.90
N GLU A 75 -44.50 0.10 3.90
CA GLU A 75 -45.45 0.77 2.97
C GLU A 75 -45.02 0.59 1.51
N ILE A 76 -43.77 0.80 1.17
CA ILE A 76 -43.22 0.67 -0.18
C ILE A 76 -43.34 -0.78 -0.70
N THR A 77 -43.05 -1.76 0.11
CA THR A 77 -43.02 -3.17 -0.27
C THR A 77 -44.41 -3.84 -0.17
N GLY A 78 -45.34 -3.24 0.58
CA GLY A 78 -46.63 -3.87 0.93
C GLY A 78 -46.49 -5.06 1.85
N LYS A 79 -45.33 -5.25 2.47
CA LYS A 79 -45.03 -6.34 3.41
C LYS A 79 -44.73 -5.76 4.78
N LYS A 80 -44.96 -6.53 5.83
CA LYS A 80 -44.69 -6.10 7.21
C LYS A 80 -43.77 -7.03 7.96
N PHE A 81 -42.91 -6.46 8.79
CA PHE A 81 -42.03 -7.24 9.68
C PHE A 81 -42.84 -8.08 10.66
N GLY A 82 -42.58 -9.39 10.65
CA GLY A 82 -43.24 -10.32 11.57
C GLY A 82 -44.70 -10.59 11.25
N ASP A 83 -45.20 -10.14 10.10
CA ASP A 83 -46.58 -10.34 9.69
C ASP A 83 -46.86 -11.80 9.37
N LEU A 84 -48.05 -12.27 9.73
CA LEU A 84 -48.50 -13.62 9.46
C LEU A 84 -49.31 -13.74 8.14
N GLU A 85 -49.50 -12.63 7.43
CA GLU A 85 -50.15 -12.62 6.11
C GLU A 85 -49.15 -12.39 4.98
N ASN A 86 -48.30 -11.38 5.11
CA ASN A 86 -47.32 -11.03 4.09
C ASN A 86 -46.04 -10.51 4.75
N PRO A 87 -45.19 -11.41 5.25
CA PRO A 87 -43.99 -11.01 6.02
C PRO A 87 -42.88 -10.37 5.18
N LEU A 88 -42.31 -9.28 5.71
CA LEU A 88 -41.13 -8.63 5.17
C LEU A 88 -39.87 -9.31 5.75
N LEU A 89 -38.95 -9.65 4.87
CA LEU A 89 -37.59 -10.02 5.23
C LEU A 89 -36.60 -9.03 4.63
N VAL A 90 -35.53 -8.74 5.36
CA VAL A 90 -34.51 -7.80 4.89
C VAL A 90 -33.11 -8.40 5.06
N SER A 91 -32.19 -7.87 4.28
CA SER A 91 -30.74 -8.02 4.50
C SER A 91 -30.19 -6.78 5.19
N VAL A 92 -29.15 -6.95 5.97
CA VAL A 92 -28.35 -5.87 6.54
C VAL A 92 -26.93 -6.03 6.07
N ARG A 93 -26.43 -5.01 5.39
CA ARG A 93 -25.09 -5.01 4.79
C ARG A 93 -24.31 -3.77 5.21
N SER A 94 -23.02 -3.94 5.47
CA SER A 94 -22.12 -2.81 5.63
C SER A 94 -21.87 -2.10 4.30
N GLY A 95 -21.50 -0.83 4.39
CA GLY A 95 -21.16 -0.05 3.21
C GLY A 95 -20.26 1.12 3.58
N ALA A 96 -18.96 0.90 3.58
CA ALA A 96 -17.98 1.98 3.77
C ALA A 96 -17.82 2.80 2.49
N ARG A 97 -17.28 4.01 2.62
CA ARG A 97 -16.96 4.89 1.50
C ARG A 97 -16.00 4.21 0.50
N ALA A 98 -15.00 3.50 1.02
CA ALA A 98 -14.09 2.68 0.25
C ALA A 98 -14.43 1.19 0.42
N SER A 99 -14.22 0.40 -0.63
CA SER A 99 -14.46 -1.04 -0.58
C SER A 99 -13.51 -1.74 0.38
N MET A 100 -14.06 -2.54 1.29
CA MET A 100 -13.31 -3.33 2.27
C MET A 100 -13.75 -4.80 2.20
N PRO A 101 -13.31 -5.57 1.19
CA PRO A 101 -13.78 -6.93 0.96
C PRO A 101 -13.45 -7.86 2.14
N GLY A 102 -14.45 -8.60 2.60
CA GLY A 102 -14.29 -9.59 3.66
C GLY A 102 -14.01 -9.04 5.05
N MET A 103 -14.01 -7.72 5.22
CA MET A 103 -13.72 -7.08 6.51
C MET A 103 -14.98 -6.80 7.33
N MET A 104 -16.11 -6.68 6.66
CA MET A 104 -17.40 -6.38 7.30
C MET A 104 -18.50 -7.29 6.74
N ASP A 105 -19.47 -7.58 7.57
CA ASP A 105 -20.35 -8.69 7.38
C ASP A 105 -21.71 -8.33 6.77
N THR A 106 -22.36 -9.33 6.20
CA THR A 106 -23.71 -9.29 5.67
C THR A 106 -24.59 -10.25 6.47
N ILE A 107 -25.81 -9.83 6.82
CA ILE A 107 -26.79 -10.68 7.48
C ILE A 107 -28.03 -10.73 6.59
N LEU A 108 -28.43 -11.95 6.21
CA LEU A 108 -29.59 -12.18 5.35
C LEU A 108 -30.78 -12.68 6.15
N ASN A 109 -31.96 -12.56 5.59
CA ASN A 109 -33.20 -13.16 6.09
C ASN A 109 -33.66 -12.65 7.47
N LEU A 110 -33.35 -11.40 7.81
CA LEU A 110 -33.84 -10.81 9.05
C LEU A 110 -35.36 -10.66 9.01
N GLY A 111 -35.98 -10.96 10.13
CA GLY A 111 -37.43 -10.98 10.29
C GLY A 111 -38.00 -12.39 10.48
N LEU A 112 -37.18 -13.42 10.35
CA LEU A 112 -37.60 -14.81 10.50
C LEU A 112 -37.75 -15.21 11.98
N ASN A 113 -38.81 -15.91 12.25
CA ASN A 113 -39.06 -16.70 13.45
C ASN A 113 -39.90 -17.91 13.02
N GLU A 114 -40.21 -18.81 13.92
CA GLU A 114 -40.92 -20.03 13.58
C GLU A 114 -42.30 -19.77 12.95
N ASP A 115 -43.04 -18.78 13.47
CA ASP A 115 -44.37 -18.43 12.93
C ASP A 115 -44.24 -17.90 11.50
N VAL A 116 -43.30 -17.02 11.24
CA VAL A 116 -43.06 -16.44 9.90
C VAL A 116 -42.61 -17.52 8.92
N VAL A 117 -41.72 -18.44 9.34
CA VAL A 117 -41.28 -19.56 8.52
C VAL A 117 -42.50 -20.44 8.13
N GLY A 118 -43.40 -20.71 9.07
CA GLY A 118 -44.62 -21.46 8.81
C GLY A 118 -45.51 -20.80 7.77
N VAL A 119 -45.67 -19.48 7.86
CA VAL A 119 -46.43 -18.68 6.89
C VAL A 119 -45.76 -18.69 5.51
N MET A 120 -44.46 -18.51 5.46
CA MET A 120 -43.71 -18.57 4.21
C MET A 120 -43.79 -19.94 3.53
N ALA A 121 -43.69 -20.99 4.29
CA ALA A 121 -43.82 -22.38 3.80
C ALA A 121 -45.19 -22.63 3.21
N ALA A 122 -46.26 -22.22 3.88
CA ALA A 122 -47.65 -22.41 3.42
C ALA A 122 -47.92 -21.54 2.20
N LYS A 123 -47.54 -20.29 2.22
CA LYS A 123 -47.82 -19.32 1.15
C LYS A 123 -47.06 -19.61 -0.16
N SER A 124 -45.79 -20.01 -0.03
CA SER A 124 -44.96 -20.33 -1.20
C SER A 124 -45.20 -21.74 -1.74
N GLY A 125 -45.78 -22.65 -0.98
CA GLY A 125 -45.83 -24.06 -1.32
C GLY A 125 -44.44 -24.73 -1.32
N ASN A 126 -43.43 -24.08 -0.75
CA ASN A 126 -42.03 -24.56 -0.70
C ASN A 126 -41.47 -24.54 0.72
N PRO A 127 -41.86 -25.52 1.56
CA PRO A 127 -41.38 -25.58 2.95
C PRO A 127 -39.87 -25.70 3.04
N ARG A 128 -39.23 -26.38 2.09
CA ARG A 128 -37.78 -26.56 2.09
C ARG A 128 -37.08 -25.19 2.00
N TRP A 129 -37.49 -24.34 1.10
CA TRP A 129 -36.99 -22.99 0.95
C TRP A 129 -37.11 -22.18 2.25
N ALA A 130 -38.28 -22.18 2.86
CA ALA A 130 -38.56 -21.43 4.07
C ALA A 130 -37.67 -21.85 5.24
N TRP A 131 -37.49 -23.16 5.45
CA TRP A 131 -36.65 -23.70 6.50
C TRP A 131 -35.16 -23.54 6.20
N ASP A 132 -34.75 -23.58 4.93
CA ASP A 132 -33.39 -23.26 4.51
C ASP A 132 -33.04 -21.79 4.85
N CYS A 133 -33.92 -20.86 4.54
CA CYS A 133 -33.77 -19.46 4.90
C CYS A 133 -33.61 -19.28 6.42
N TYR A 134 -34.39 -20.00 7.22
CA TYR A 134 -34.33 -19.89 8.66
C TYR A 134 -33.04 -20.46 9.26
N ARG A 135 -32.63 -21.65 8.82
CA ARG A 135 -31.36 -22.21 9.32
C ARG A 135 -30.16 -21.32 8.95
N ARG A 136 -30.16 -20.75 7.74
CA ARG A 136 -29.12 -19.79 7.29
C ARG A 136 -29.12 -18.54 8.15
N PHE A 137 -30.29 -18.02 8.45
CA PHE A 137 -30.41 -16.85 9.31
C PHE A 137 -29.90 -17.09 10.73
N ILE A 138 -30.24 -18.22 11.33
CA ILE A 138 -29.78 -18.56 12.69
C ILE A 138 -28.23 -18.65 12.68
N GLN A 139 -27.66 -19.32 11.70
CA GLN A 139 -26.21 -19.45 11.58
C GLN A 139 -25.50 -18.11 11.41
N MET A 140 -25.98 -17.31 10.45
CA MET A 140 -25.40 -15.98 10.18
C MET A 140 -25.52 -15.03 11.38
N TYR A 141 -26.70 -14.97 11.96
CA TYR A 141 -26.93 -14.11 13.13
C TYR A 141 -26.05 -14.54 14.31
N SER A 142 -25.93 -15.82 14.55
CA SER A 142 -25.08 -16.34 15.61
C SER A 142 -23.60 -16.03 15.38
N ASP A 143 -23.11 -16.23 14.18
CA ASP A 143 -21.71 -15.99 13.79
C ASP A 143 -21.39 -14.49 13.78
N VAL A 144 -22.17 -13.70 13.07
CA VAL A 144 -21.88 -12.29 12.81
C VAL A 144 -22.28 -11.38 13.96
N VAL A 145 -23.51 -11.53 14.47
CA VAL A 145 -24.03 -10.63 15.50
C VAL A 145 -23.55 -11.01 16.89
N MET A 146 -23.55 -12.30 17.19
CA MET A 146 -23.25 -12.79 18.53
C MET A 146 -21.85 -13.40 18.68
N GLU A 147 -21.07 -13.42 17.61
CA GLU A 147 -19.68 -13.91 17.60
C GLU A 147 -19.53 -15.39 18.05
N VAL A 148 -20.56 -16.17 17.84
CA VAL A 148 -20.50 -17.63 17.98
C VAL A 148 -20.02 -18.19 16.63
N GLY A 149 -18.80 -18.71 16.58
CA GLY A 149 -18.16 -19.13 15.33
C GLY A 149 -19.01 -20.09 14.49
N LYS A 150 -19.06 -19.86 13.18
CA LYS A 150 -19.87 -20.66 12.26
C LYS A 150 -19.47 -22.15 12.25
N LYS A 151 -18.25 -22.47 12.63
CA LYS A 151 -17.74 -23.85 12.72
C LYS A 151 -18.62 -24.77 13.56
N TYR A 152 -19.23 -24.24 14.61
CA TYR A 152 -20.11 -25.03 15.49
C TYR A 152 -21.41 -25.44 14.79
N PHE A 153 -21.87 -24.65 13.85
CA PHE A 153 -23.06 -24.91 13.03
C PHE A 153 -22.74 -25.77 11.82
N GLU A 154 -21.60 -25.58 11.21
CA GLU A 154 -21.12 -26.40 10.10
C GLU A 154 -20.96 -27.86 10.49
N VAL A 155 -20.48 -28.13 11.69
CA VAL A 155 -20.40 -29.49 12.26
C VAL A 155 -21.78 -30.15 12.30
N LEU A 156 -22.82 -29.42 12.72
CA LEU A 156 -24.20 -29.94 12.80
C LEU A 156 -24.76 -30.25 11.42
N ILE A 157 -24.45 -29.42 10.42
CA ILE A 157 -24.87 -29.67 9.02
C ILE A 157 -24.17 -30.92 8.48
N ASP A 158 -22.87 -31.05 8.70
CA ASP A 158 -22.09 -32.19 8.23
C ASP A 158 -22.56 -33.50 8.87
N GLN A 159 -22.87 -33.48 10.15
CA GLN A 159 -23.45 -34.63 10.88
C GLN A 159 -24.81 -35.01 10.32
N MET A 160 -25.65 -34.04 9.97
CA MET A 160 -26.95 -34.31 9.35
C MET A 160 -26.79 -34.93 7.97
N LYS A 161 -25.90 -34.38 7.15
CA LYS A 161 -25.61 -34.93 5.81
C LYS A 161 -25.12 -36.37 5.89
N GLU A 162 -24.20 -36.65 6.79
CA GLU A 162 -23.67 -37.99 7.02
C GLU A 162 -24.78 -38.98 7.44
N ARG A 163 -25.60 -38.57 8.41
CA ARG A 163 -26.72 -39.41 8.89
C ARG A 163 -27.74 -39.67 7.80
N LYS A 164 -27.98 -38.72 6.89
CA LYS A 164 -28.95 -38.86 5.78
C LYS A 164 -28.34 -39.44 4.48
N GLY A 165 -27.01 -39.63 4.45
CA GLY A 165 -26.34 -40.16 3.29
C GLY A 165 -26.31 -39.24 2.08
N VAL A 166 -26.32 -37.90 2.29
CA VAL A 166 -26.26 -36.87 1.25
C VAL A 166 -24.99 -36.07 1.36
N THR A 167 -24.55 -35.42 0.25
CA THR A 167 -23.30 -34.67 0.17
C THR A 167 -23.51 -33.17 0.01
N GLN A 168 -24.69 -32.78 -0.47
CA GLN A 168 -25.00 -31.37 -0.75
C GLN A 168 -26.10 -30.83 0.17
N ASP A 169 -26.04 -29.55 0.52
CA ASP A 169 -27.07 -28.88 1.30
C ASP A 169 -28.44 -28.95 0.62
N VAL A 170 -28.44 -28.84 -0.72
CA VAL A 170 -29.66 -28.88 -1.53
C VAL A 170 -30.40 -30.23 -1.46
N ASP A 171 -29.72 -31.30 -1.05
CA ASP A 171 -30.29 -32.63 -0.91
C ASP A 171 -31.02 -32.86 0.41
N LEU A 172 -30.88 -31.94 1.36
CA LEU A 172 -31.60 -31.99 2.63
C LEU A 172 -33.08 -31.62 2.44
N THR A 173 -33.97 -32.38 3.08
CA THR A 173 -35.41 -32.15 3.03
C THR A 173 -35.85 -30.98 3.93
N ALA A 174 -37.10 -30.52 3.75
CA ALA A 174 -37.68 -29.50 4.62
C ALA A 174 -37.66 -29.93 6.11
N GLU A 175 -37.94 -31.18 6.39
CA GLU A 175 -37.92 -31.76 7.73
C GLU A 175 -36.52 -31.81 8.31
N ASP A 176 -35.51 -32.16 7.49
CA ASP A 176 -34.10 -32.13 7.89
C ASP A 176 -33.67 -30.72 8.28
N LEU A 177 -34.06 -29.72 7.46
CA LEU A 177 -33.74 -28.33 7.71
C LEU A 177 -34.45 -27.77 8.94
N LYS A 178 -35.69 -28.19 9.19
CA LYS A 178 -36.42 -27.85 10.42
C LYS A 178 -35.72 -28.40 11.64
N GLU A 179 -35.24 -29.66 11.59
CA GLU A 179 -34.46 -30.27 12.66
C GLU A 179 -33.15 -29.54 12.89
N LEU A 180 -32.44 -29.17 11.83
CA LEU A 180 -31.22 -28.37 11.89
C LEU A 180 -31.46 -27.01 12.52
N ALA A 181 -32.53 -26.32 12.16
CA ALA A 181 -32.89 -25.04 12.77
C ALA A 181 -33.05 -25.17 14.28
N GLY A 182 -33.72 -26.24 14.72
CA GLY A 182 -33.86 -26.58 16.15
C GLY A 182 -32.51 -26.84 16.83
N GLN A 183 -31.63 -27.58 16.17
CA GLN A 183 -30.29 -27.86 16.69
C GLN A 183 -29.43 -26.56 16.73
N PHE A 184 -29.57 -25.68 15.78
CA PHE A 184 -28.88 -24.39 15.75
C PHE A 184 -29.33 -23.48 16.88
N LYS A 185 -30.63 -23.44 17.15
CA LYS A 185 -31.19 -22.68 18.30
C LYS A 185 -30.70 -23.24 19.63
N ALA A 186 -30.61 -24.57 19.75
CA ALA A 186 -30.07 -25.22 20.94
C ALA A 186 -28.56 -24.89 21.11
N GLU A 187 -27.78 -24.88 20.04
CA GLU A 187 -26.36 -24.50 20.09
C GLU A 187 -26.19 -23.03 20.48
N TYR A 188 -27.02 -22.13 19.94
CA TYR A 188 -27.05 -20.73 20.32
C TYR A 188 -27.28 -20.57 21.83
N ARG A 189 -28.29 -21.26 22.34
CA ARG A 189 -28.62 -21.23 23.79
C ARG A 189 -27.48 -21.81 24.63
N ALA A 190 -26.88 -22.91 24.21
CA ALA A 190 -25.77 -23.54 24.91
C ALA A 190 -24.54 -22.61 24.98
N LYS A 191 -24.27 -21.84 23.95
CA LYS A 191 -23.11 -20.92 23.89
C LYS A 191 -23.37 -19.61 24.63
N LEU A 192 -24.59 -19.08 24.60
CA LEU A 192 -24.90 -17.72 25.05
C LEU A 192 -25.78 -17.66 26.30
N GLY A 193 -26.40 -18.77 26.70
CA GLY A 193 -27.29 -18.81 27.88
C GLY A 193 -28.62 -18.09 27.70
N MET A 194 -28.99 -17.75 26.46
CA MET A 194 -30.25 -17.09 26.12
C MET A 194 -30.85 -17.68 24.83
N ASP A 195 -32.16 -17.50 24.65
CA ASP A 195 -32.86 -17.97 23.49
C ASP A 195 -32.54 -17.10 22.25
N PHE A 196 -32.61 -17.71 21.05
CA PHE A 196 -32.46 -16.99 19.80
C PHE A 196 -33.59 -15.94 19.66
N PRO A 197 -33.31 -14.69 19.30
CA PRO A 197 -34.29 -13.62 19.24
C PRO A 197 -35.38 -13.89 18.18
N THR A 198 -36.65 -13.73 18.60
CA THR A 198 -37.80 -13.95 17.70
C THR A 198 -38.47 -12.68 17.23
N ALA A 199 -38.24 -11.55 17.91
CA ALA A 199 -38.80 -10.25 17.49
C ALA A 199 -38.01 -9.64 16.32
N PRO A 200 -38.61 -9.42 15.16
CA PRO A 200 -37.90 -8.90 13.99
C PRO A 200 -37.18 -7.58 14.20
N LYS A 201 -37.76 -6.67 14.95
CA LYS A 201 -37.13 -5.36 15.26
C LYS A 201 -35.91 -5.49 16.15
N GLU A 202 -35.94 -6.42 17.10
CA GLU A 202 -34.78 -6.75 17.94
C GLU A 202 -33.63 -7.36 17.12
N GLN A 203 -33.99 -8.28 16.21
CA GLN A 203 -33.03 -8.86 15.27
C GLN A 203 -32.37 -7.77 14.41
N LEU A 204 -33.17 -6.85 13.87
CA LEU A 204 -32.68 -5.75 13.03
C LEU A 204 -31.72 -4.84 13.80
N MET A 205 -32.06 -4.43 15.00
CA MET A 205 -31.21 -3.57 15.81
C MET A 205 -29.90 -4.27 16.20
N GLY A 206 -29.96 -5.55 16.54
CA GLY A 206 -28.76 -6.36 16.79
C GLY A 206 -27.82 -6.43 15.58
N ALA A 207 -28.36 -6.63 14.41
CA ALA A 207 -27.60 -6.67 13.15
C ALA A 207 -26.96 -5.32 12.83
N ILE A 208 -27.70 -4.22 13.00
CA ILE A 208 -27.18 -2.86 12.76
C ILE A 208 -26.00 -2.55 13.71
N GLN A 209 -26.16 -2.88 14.99
CA GLN A 209 -25.09 -2.73 15.98
C GLN A 209 -23.85 -3.54 15.61
N ALA A 210 -24.04 -4.75 15.13
CA ALA A 210 -22.95 -5.63 14.71
C ALA A 210 -22.16 -5.02 13.54
N VAL A 211 -22.84 -4.43 12.57
CA VAL A 211 -22.18 -3.74 11.44
C VAL A 211 -21.38 -2.53 11.95
N PHE A 212 -21.94 -1.71 12.81
CA PHE A 212 -21.19 -0.59 13.38
C PHE A 212 -19.98 -1.06 14.18
N ARG A 213 -20.14 -2.10 14.96
CA ARG A 213 -19.05 -2.69 15.75
C ARG A 213 -17.92 -3.25 14.87
N SER A 214 -18.27 -3.81 13.72
CA SER A 214 -17.28 -4.39 12.80
C SER A 214 -16.31 -3.36 12.20
N TRP A 215 -16.70 -2.08 12.18
CA TRP A 215 -15.82 -0.99 11.74
C TRP A 215 -14.53 -0.92 12.57
N ASP A 216 -14.59 -1.24 13.84
CA ASP A 216 -13.46 -1.16 14.78
C ASP A 216 -12.90 -2.54 15.16
N ASN A 217 -13.13 -3.57 14.35
CA ASN A 217 -12.51 -4.86 14.61
C ASN A 217 -11.03 -4.86 14.18
N PRO A 218 -10.16 -5.73 14.75
CA PRO A 218 -8.74 -5.73 14.46
C PRO A 218 -8.40 -5.87 12.97
N ARG A 219 -9.09 -6.73 12.24
CA ARG A 219 -8.89 -6.94 10.80
C ARG A 219 -9.23 -5.71 9.99
N ALA A 220 -10.34 -5.06 10.31
CA ALA A 220 -10.76 -3.82 9.65
C ALA A 220 -9.77 -2.68 9.93
N ASN A 221 -9.25 -2.58 11.13
CA ASN A 221 -8.26 -1.57 11.52
C ASN A 221 -6.96 -1.73 10.72
N ILE A 222 -6.47 -2.96 10.57
CA ILE A 222 -5.29 -3.26 9.77
C ILE A 222 -5.53 -2.93 8.29
N TYR A 223 -6.65 -3.37 7.74
CA TYR A 223 -7.00 -3.10 6.35
C TYR A 223 -7.07 -1.60 6.05
N ARG A 224 -7.71 -0.83 6.93
CA ARG A 224 -7.80 0.62 6.76
C ARG A 224 -6.42 1.28 6.76
N ARG A 225 -5.53 0.86 7.65
CA ARG A 225 -4.17 1.38 7.71
C ARG A 225 -3.40 1.10 6.43
N GLU A 226 -3.48 -0.14 5.94
CA GLU A 226 -2.81 -0.56 4.71
C GLU A 226 -3.36 0.13 3.46
N ASN A 227 -4.62 0.55 3.47
CA ASN A 227 -5.31 1.13 2.32
C ASN A 227 -5.65 2.62 2.48
N ASP A 228 -5.08 3.29 3.48
CA ASP A 228 -5.23 4.73 3.69
C ASP A 228 -6.67 5.21 3.87
N ILE A 229 -7.46 4.41 4.57
CA ILE A 229 -8.86 4.72 4.86
C ILE A 229 -8.95 5.31 6.27
N PRO A 230 -9.30 6.61 6.42
CA PRO A 230 -9.41 7.23 7.75
C PRO A 230 -10.47 6.56 8.61
N TYR A 231 -10.18 6.39 9.87
CA TYR A 231 -11.15 5.88 10.86
C TYR A 231 -12.41 6.72 10.95
N SER A 232 -12.25 8.05 10.80
CA SER A 232 -13.35 9.02 10.86
C SER A 232 -14.42 8.85 9.80
N TRP A 233 -14.14 8.12 8.72
CA TRP A 233 -15.13 7.90 7.66
C TRP A 233 -16.32 7.06 8.13
N GLY A 234 -16.11 6.08 8.99
CA GLY A 234 -17.17 5.19 9.44
C GLY A 234 -17.71 4.30 8.32
N THR A 235 -18.72 3.51 8.67
CA THR A 235 -19.46 2.70 7.72
C THR A 235 -20.94 3.07 7.72
N ALA A 236 -21.57 3.01 6.55
CA ALA A 236 -23.03 3.03 6.45
C ALA A 236 -23.57 1.60 6.62
N VAL A 237 -24.86 1.51 6.89
CA VAL A 237 -25.59 0.25 6.97
C VAL A 237 -26.76 0.28 5.99
N ASN A 238 -26.81 -0.71 5.07
CA ASN A 238 -27.88 -0.85 4.11
C ASN A 238 -28.87 -1.90 4.58
N VAL A 239 -30.11 -1.50 4.76
CA VAL A 239 -31.25 -2.37 5.07
C VAL A 239 -32.10 -2.49 3.80
N GLN A 240 -32.15 -3.68 3.25
CA GLN A 240 -32.74 -3.89 1.93
C GLN A 240 -33.72 -5.07 1.96
N SER A 241 -34.87 -4.94 1.31
CA SER A 241 -35.81 -6.04 1.18
C SER A 241 -35.15 -7.21 0.42
N MET A 242 -35.45 -8.43 0.86
CA MET A 242 -34.88 -9.63 0.26
C MET A 242 -35.47 -9.92 -1.12
N ALA A 243 -34.60 -10.37 -2.02
CA ALA A 243 -34.94 -11.09 -3.23
C ALA A 243 -34.32 -12.49 -3.13
N PHE A 244 -35.07 -13.53 -3.42
CA PHE A 244 -34.68 -14.92 -3.13
C PHE A 244 -34.27 -15.67 -4.39
N GLY A 245 -33.00 -16.04 -4.48
CA GLY A 245 -32.49 -16.89 -5.54
C GLY A 245 -32.59 -18.38 -5.25
N ASN A 246 -33.13 -18.76 -4.08
CA ASN A 246 -33.22 -20.15 -3.63
C ASN A 246 -34.65 -20.69 -3.48
N MET A 247 -35.60 -20.09 -4.14
CA MET A 247 -37.02 -20.55 -4.10
C MET A 247 -37.31 -21.74 -5.00
N GLY A 248 -36.43 -22.09 -5.91
CA GLY A 248 -36.60 -23.18 -6.86
C GLY A 248 -35.69 -23.04 -8.08
N ASP A 249 -35.96 -23.85 -9.10
CA ASP A 249 -35.11 -23.93 -10.30
C ASP A 249 -35.27 -22.72 -11.24
N ASP A 250 -36.30 -21.92 -11.07
CA ASP A 250 -36.54 -20.65 -11.78
C ASP A 250 -35.96 -19.44 -11.04
N CYS A 251 -35.15 -19.71 -10.04
CA CYS A 251 -34.41 -18.73 -9.22
C CYS A 251 -32.92 -18.98 -9.31
N GLY A 252 -32.15 -17.93 -9.06
CA GLY A 252 -30.69 -18.02 -9.04
C GLY A 252 -30.06 -16.74 -8.55
N THR A 253 -28.74 -16.76 -8.43
CA THR A 253 -27.96 -15.62 -8.02
C THR A 253 -26.62 -15.65 -8.74
N GLY A 254 -25.99 -14.48 -8.91
CA GLY A 254 -24.70 -14.41 -9.57
C GLY A 254 -23.94 -13.13 -9.32
N VAL A 255 -22.69 -13.18 -9.71
CA VAL A 255 -21.77 -12.04 -9.73
C VAL A 255 -21.16 -11.93 -11.12
N ALA A 256 -21.05 -10.73 -11.63
CA ALA A 256 -20.50 -10.52 -12.97
C ALA A 256 -19.79 -9.20 -13.10
N PHE A 257 -18.85 -9.16 -14.04
CA PHE A 257 -18.12 -7.97 -14.45
C PHE A 257 -18.45 -7.66 -15.90
N THR A 258 -18.59 -6.39 -16.23
CA THR A 258 -18.84 -5.98 -17.63
C THR A 258 -17.62 -6.20 -18.53
N ARG A 259 -16.44 -6.28 -17.94
CA ARG A 259 -15.18 -6.61 -18.63
C ARG A 259 -14.39 -7.57 -17.76
N ASN A 260 -13.48 -8.33 -18.36
CA ASN A 260 -12.66 -9.28 -17.59
C ASN A 260 -11.73 -8.52 -16.62
N PRO A 261 -11.86 -8.71 -15.29
CA PRO A 261 -11.05 -8.00 -14.31
C PRO A 261 -9.59 -8.43 -14.27
N ALA A 262 -9.25 -9.55 -14.87
CA ALA A 262 -7.87 -10.04 -14.95
C ALA A 262 -7.15 -9.54 -16.21
N THR A 263 -7.83 -9.45 -17.35
CA THR A 263 -7.23 -9.15 -18.66
C THR A 263 -7.67 -7.82 -19.25
N GLY A 264 -8.81 -7.28 -18.82
CA GLY A 264 -9.41 -6.09 -19.40
C GLY A 264 -10.20 -6.33 -20.69
N GLU A 265 -10.35 -7.58 -21.13
CA GLU A 265 -11.12 -7.90 -22.33
C GLU A 265 -12.57 -7.44 -22.20
N LYS A 266 -13.09 -6.78 -23.21
CA LYS A 266 -14.49 -6.30 -23.25
C LYS A 266 -15.44 -7.45 -23.50
N LYS A 267 -15.66 -8.26 -22.48
CA LYS A 267 -16.57 -9.39 -22.49
C LYS A 267 -17.15 -9.59 -21.11
N LEU A 268 -18.46 -9.84 -21.03
CA LEU A 268 -19.13 -10.16 -19.78
C LEU A 268 -18.46 -11.39 -19.13
N PHE A 269 -17.99 -11.22 -17.91
CA PHE A 269 -17.27 -12.23 -17.14
C PHE A 269 -17.95 -12.44 -15.80
N GLY A 270 -18.21 -13.67 -15.42
CA GLY A 270 -18.84 -13.93 -14.13
C GLY A 270 -19.37 -15.32 -13.99
N GLU A 271 -20.07 -15.53 -12.90
CA GLU A 271 -20.57 -16.82 -12.46
C GLU A 271 -21.97 -16.69 -11.89
N PHE A 272 -22.78 -17.73 -12.03
CA PHE A 272 -24.08 -17.80 -11.41
C PHE A 272 -24.40 -19.21 -10.90
N LEU A 273 -25.36 -19.30 -9.98
CA LEU A 273 -25.90 -20.54 -9.46
C LEU A 273 -27.43 -20.50 -9.56
N THR A 274 -28.02 -21.63 -9.95
CA THR A 274 -29.46 -21.82 -9.85
C THR A 274 -29.80 -22.26 -8.42
N ASN A 275 -30.99 -21.90 -7.96
CA ASN A 275 -31.51 -22.27 -6.65
C ASN A 275 -30.49 -22.07 -5.53
N ALA A 276 -30.03 -20.83 -5.38
CA ALA A 276 -28.96 -20.44 -4.45
C ALA A 276 -29.12 -19.02 -3.93
N GLN A 277 -28.55 -18.75 -2.78
CA GLN A 277 -28.35 -17.37 -2.28
C GLN A 277 -26.93 -16.88 -2.59
N GLY A 278 -26.69 -15.58 -2.54
CA GLY A 278 -25.42 -14.96 -2.93
C GLY A 278 -24.20 -15.56 -2.24
N GLU A 279 -24.33 -15.94 -0.98
CA GLU A 279 -23.25 -16.57 -0.21
C GLU A 279 -22.77 -17.91 -0.80
N ASP A 280 -23.65 -18.64 -1.48
CA ASP A 280 -23.30 -19.93 -2.08
C ASP A 280 -22.32 -19.81 -3.25
N VAL A 281 -22.36 -18.68 -3.96
CA VAL A 281 -21.42 -18.38 -5.07
C VAL A 281 -20.00 -18.19 -4.52
N VAL A 282 -19.91 -17.51 -3.40
CA VAL A 282 -18.61 -17.14 -2.78
C VAL A 282 -18.04 -18.30 -1.96
N ALA A 283 -18.89 -19.04 -1.27
CA ALA A 283 -18.49 -20.12 -0.36
C ALA A 283 -17.87 -21.34 -1.05
N GLY A 284 -18.09 -21.49 -2.36
CA GLY A 284 -17.52 -22.63 -3.11
C GLY A 284 -18.09 -24.00 -2.77
N VAL A 285 -19.22 -24.05 -2.07
CA VAL A 285 -19.90 -25.30 -1.69
C VAL A 285 -20.46 -26.03 -2.92
N ARG A 286 -20.88 -25.25 -3.92
CA ARG A 286 -21.34 -25.74 -5.23
C ARG A 286 -20.47 -25.11 -6.31
N THR A 287 -20.24 -25.82 -7.40
CA THR A 287 -19.48 -25.29 -8.54
C THR A 287 -20.36 -24.32 -9.33
N PRO A 288 -20.03 -23.02 -9.39
CA PRO A 288 -20.80 -22.06 -10.19
C PRO A 288 -20.66 -22.33 -11.67
N MET A 289 -21.69 -21.93 -12.42
CA MET A 289 -21.69 -21.97 -13.88
C MET A 289 -21.17 -20.63 -14.43
N PRO A 290 -20.45 -20.64 -15.57
CA PRO A 290 -20.08 -19.41 -16.25
C PRO A 290 -21.30 -18.56 -16.60
N ILE A 291 -21.18 -17.23 -16.50
CA ILE A 291 -22.30 -16.32 -16.77
C ILE A 291 -22.89 -16.48 -18.19
N SER A 292 -22.08 -16.92 -19.15
CA SER A 292 -22.52 -17.19 -20.52
C SER A 292 -23.62 -18.24 -20.60
N GLU A 293 -23.65 -19.20 -19.67
CA GLU A 293 -24.67 -20.25 -19.62
C GLU A 293 -26.00 -19.77 -19.02
N MET A 294 -26.05 -18.58 -18.43
CA MET A 294 -27.28 -18.01 -17.91
C MET A 294 -28.32 -17.76 -19.01
N ALA A 295 -27.88 -17.52 -20.24
CA ALA A 295 -28.76 -17.33 -21.38
C ALA A 295 -29.66 -18.55 -21.65
N GLU A 296 -29.20 -19.75 -21.37
CA GLU A 296 -29.94 -20.98 -21.53
C GLU A 296 -30.96 -21.25 -20.41
N LYS A 297 -30.52 -20.92 -19.17
CA LYS A 297 -31.35 -21.12 -17.96
C LYS A 297 -32.40 -20.04 -17.76
N PHE A 298 -32.04 -18.78 -17.99
CA PHE A 298 -32.86 -17.61 -17.74
C PHE A 298 -32.79 -16.63 -18.93
N PRO A 299 -33.35 -16.98 -20.12
CA PRO A 299 -33.14 -16.18 -21.34
C PRO A 299 -33.63 -14.77 -21.22
N GLN A 300 -34.79 -14.54 -20.59
CA GLN A 300 -35.34 -13.18 -20.42
C GLN A 300 -34.55 -12.37 -19.39
N ALA A 301 -34.22 -12.96 -18.25
CA ALA A 301 -33.43 -12.31 -17.22
C ALA A 301 -32.01 -11.99 -17.73
N PHE A 302 -31.44 -12.88 -18.53
CA PHE A 302 -30.11 -12.66 -19.12
C PHE A 302 -30.13 -11.51 -20.13
N ALA A 303 -31.14 -11.43 -20.98
CA ALA A 303 -31.30 -10.30 -21.91
C ALA A 303 -31.45 -8.98 -21.17
N GLN A 304 -32.26 -8.95 -20.12
CA GLN A 304 -32.42 -7.77 -19.27
C GLN A 304 -31.11 -7.41 -18.55
N PHE A 305 -30.39 -8.41 -18.04
CA PHE A 305 -29.11 -8.22 -17.38
C PHE A 305 -28.05 -7.64 -18.33
N THR A 306 -28.01 -8.10 -19.57
CA THR A 306 -27.12 -7.56 -20.60
C THR A 306 -27.39 -6.08 -20.86
N ASP A 307 -28.66 -5.69 -20.92
CA ASP A 307 -29.06 -4.30 -21.07
C ASP A 307 -28.65 -3.47 -19.84
N VAL A 308 -28.85 -3.99 -18.64
CA VAL A 308 -28.43 -3.36 -17.39
C VAL A 308 -26.93 -3.12 -17.37
N CYS A 309 -26.13 -4.10 -17.83
CA CYS A 309 -24.69 -3.96 -17.93
C CYS A 309 -24.28 -2.77 -18.80
N LYS A 310 -24.91 -2.60 -19.95
CA LYS A 310 -24.65 -1.45 -20.85
C LYS A 310 -25.07 -0.14 -20.21
N ILE A 311 -26.24 -0.10 -19.57
CA ILE A 311 -26.72 1.10 -18.88
C ILE A 311 -25.76 1.53 -17.78
N LEU A 312 -25.31 0.58 -16.96
CA LEU A 312 -24.39 0.87 -15.84
C LEU A 312 -23.02 1.32 -16.32
N GLU A 313 -22.42 0.62 -17.28
CA GLU A 313 -21.11 1.00 -17.82
C GLU A 313 -21.15 2.40 -18.45
N ASN A 314 -22.20 2.70 -19.21
CA ASN A 314 -22.39 4.02 -19.82
C ASN A 314 -22.67 5.11 -18.78
N HIS A 315 -23.38 4.77 -17.70
CA HIS A 315 -23.71 5.73 -16.65
C HIS A 315 -22.49 6.09 -15.80
N TYR A 316 -21.72 5.09 -15.38
CA TYR A 316 -20.54 5.28 -14.52
C TYR A 316 -19.24 5.55 -15.29
N HIS A 317 -19.24 5.37 -16.60
CA HIS A 317 -18.05 5.53 -17.45
C HIS A 317 -16.86 4.65 -17.02
N ASP A 318 -17.17 3.47 -16.50
CA ASP A 318 -16.17 2.48 -16.08
C ASP A 318 -16.78 1.08 -16.08
N MET A 319 -15.92 0.06 -16.10
CA MET A 319 -16.35 -1.31 -15.96
C MET A 319 -17.01 -1.53 -14.60
N GLN A 320 -18.03 -2.36 -14.58
CA GLN A 320 -18.85 -2.59 -13.39
C GLN A 320 -18.70 -4.02 -12.88
N ASP A 321 -18.66 -4.14 -11.57
CA ASP A 321 -18.79 -5.36 -10.80
C ASP A 321 -20.18 -5.38 -10.19
N MET A 322 -20.96 -6.40 -10.50
CA MET A 322 -22.40 -6.43 -10.18
C MET A 322 -22.77 -7.72 -9.46
N GLU A 323 -23.69 -7.58 -8.52
CA GLU A 323 -24.38 -8.71 -7.91
C GLU A 323 -25.85 -8.64 -8.30
N PHE A 324 -26.41 -9.80 -8.65
CA PHE A 324 -27.81 -9.89 -9.05
C PHE A 324 -28.46 -11.17 -8.52
N THR A 325 -29.77 -11.15 -8.46
CA THR A 325 -30.60 -12.31 -8.11
C THR A 325 -31.74 -12.41 -9.10
N VAL A 326 -32.09 -13.63 -9.48
CA VAL A 326 -33.27 -13.96 -10.27
C VAL A 326 -34.26 -14.65 -9.34
N GLU A 327 -35.42 -14.03 -9.10
CA GLU A 327 -36.50 -14.58 -8.30
C GLU A 327 -37.69 -14.87 -9.21
N ASN A 328 -38.04 -16.14 -9.35
CA ASN A 328 -39.14 -16.58 -10.21
C ASN A 328 -39.03 -16.00 -11.63
N GLY A 329 -37.86 -16.04 -12.21
CA GLY A 329 -37.59 -15.52 -13.55
C GLY A 329 -37.41 -14.00 -13.65
N LYS A 330 -37.60 -13.25 -12.56
CA LYS A 330 -37.45 -11.80 -12.51
C LYS A 330 -36.09 -11.38 -11.99
N LEU A 331 -35.40 -10.52 -12.75
CA LEU A 331 -34.11 -9.98 -12.39
C LEU A 331 -34.20 -8.90 -11.33
N TYR A 332 -33.30 -8.94 -10.33
CA TYR A 332 -33.06 -7.88 -9.35
C TYR A 332 -31.58 -7.58 -9.26
N MET A 333 -31.22 -6.30 -9.29
CA MET A 333 -29.85 -5.84 -9.06
C MET A 333 -29.66 -5.57 -7.58
N LEU A 334 -28.66 -6.23 -6.98
CA LEU A 334 -28.37 -6.10 -5.55
C LEU A 334 -27.23 -5.12 -5.27
N GLN A 335 -26.26 -5.01 -6.17
CA GLN A 335 -25.10 -4.15 -6.01
C GLN A 335 -24.46 -3.88 -7.37
N THR A 336 -23.91 -2.68 -7.50
CA THR A 336 -22.93 -2.34 -8.53
C THR A 336 -21.83 -1.51 -7.93
N ARG A 337 -20.63 -1.65 -8.49
CA ARG A 337 -19.49 -0.79 -8.16
C ARG A 337 -18.53 -0.78 -9.33
N ASN A 338 -17.64 0.20 -9.35
CA ASN A 338 -16.51 0.18 -10.27
C ASN A 338 -15.66 -1.05 -9.92
N GLY A 339 -15.42 -1.92 -10.89
CA GLY A 339 -14.83 -3.22 -10.62
C GLY A 339 -13.38 -3.16 -10.20
N LYS A 340 -13.03 -3.91 -9.16
CA LYS A 340 -11.63 -4.17 -8.83
C LYS A 340 -11.02 -5.01 -9.94
N ARG A 341 -9.78 -4.69 -10.29
CA ARG A 341 -9.11 -5.28 -11.44
C ARG A 341 -7.60 -5.36 -11.21
N THR A 342 -6.94 -6.21 -11.94
CA THR A 342 -5.48 -6.27 -11.95
C THR A 342 -4.90 -5.00 -12.59
N ALA A 343 -3.63 -4.73 -12.32
CA ALA A 343 -2.97 -3.57 -12.93
C ALA A 343 -2.97 -3.62 -14.47
N PRO A 344 -2.65 -4.76 -15.13
CA PRO A 344 -2.76 -4.85 -16.60
C PRO A 344 -4.17 -4.56 -17.11
N ALA A 345 -5.20 -5.09 -16.43
CA ALA A 345 -6.59 -4.85 -16.78
C ALA A 345 -6.96 -3.36 -16.60
N ALA A 346 -6.51 -2.73 -15.52
CA ALA A 346 -6.76 -1.30 -15.27
C ALA A 346 -6.23 -0.42 -16.41
N LEU A 347 -5.02 -0.68 -16.86
CA LEU A 347 -4.42 0.07 -17.97
C LEU A 347 -5.16 -0.17 -19.28
N LYS A 348 -5.47 -1.42 -19.59
CA LYS A 348 -6.19 -1.77 -20.82
C LYS A 348 -7.60 -1.17 -20.84
N ILE A 349 -8.34 -1.28 -19.75
CA ILE A 349 -9.71 -0.74 -19.65
C ILE A 349 -9.69 0.78 -19.81
N ALA A 350 -8.77 1.48 -19.15
CA ALA A 350 -8.65 2.94 -19.25
C ALA A 350 -8.39 3.37 -20.70
N CYS A 351 -7.46 2.72 -21.39
CA CYS A 351 -7.16 3.00 -22.78
C CYS A 351 -8.36 2.70 -23.69
N ASP A 352 -9.00 1.56 -23.51
CA ASP A 352 -10.16 1.16 -24.31
C ASP A 352 -11.33 2.14 -24.13
N LEU A 353 -11.59 2.61 -22.91
CA LEU A 353 -12.65 3.58 -22.63
C LEU A 353 -12.38 4.93 -23.31
N VAL A 354 -11.12 5.35 -23.42
CA VAL A 354 -10.75 6.55 -24.18
C VAL A 354 -10.98 6.31 -25.67
N ASP A 355 -10.55 5.19 -26.20
CA ASP A 355 -10.71 4.83 -27.61
C ASP A 355 -12.20 4.72 -28.02
N GLU A 356 -13.05 4.27 -27.09
CA GLU A 356 -14.50 4.19 -27.26
C GLU A 356 -15.19 5.55 -27.14
N GLY A 357 -14.47 6.59 -26.75
CA GLY A 357 -15.03 7.95 -26.56
C GLY A 357 -15.83 8.11 -25.28
N MET A 358 -15.78 7.15 -24.37
CA MET A 358 -16.53 7.17 -23.10
C MET A 358 -15.91 8.11 -22.07
N ILE A 359 -14.59 8.18 -22.04
CA ILE A 359 -13.81 9.06 -21.16
C ILE A 359 -12.72 9.80 -21.95
N ASP A 360 -12.19 10.87 -21.35
CA ASP A 360 -11.04 11.58 -21.90
C ASP A 360 -9.73 11.08 -21.25
N GLU A 361 -8.60 11.61 -21.72
CA GLU A 361 -7.26 11.28 -21.21
C GLU A 361 -7.11 11.59 -19.71
N LYS A 362 -7.67 12.72 -19.25
CA LYS A 362 -7.61 13.14 -17.85
C LYS A 362 -8.36 12.14 -16.95
N GLN A 363 -9.53 11.73 -17.38
CA GLN A 363 -10.34 10.75 -16.67
C GLN A 363 -9.65 9.39 -16.62
N ALA A 364 -9.00 8.99 -17.71
CA ALA A 364 -8.22 7.75 -17.76
C ALA A 364 -7.06 7.76 -16.75
N VAL A 365 -6.33 8.84 -16.68
CA VAL A 365 -5.22 9.01 -15.72
C VAL A 365 -5.77 9.00 -14.28
N ALA A 366 -6.88 9.69 -14.05
CA ALA A 366 -7.48 9.81 -12.71
C ALA A 366 -8.03 8.49 -12.16
N MET A 367 -8.44 7.56 -13.02
CA MET A 367 -9.09 6.31 -12.59
C MET A 367 -8.13 5.22 -12.15
N ILE A 368 -6.84 5.36 -12.42
CA ILE A 368 -5.83 4.34 -12.10
C ILE A 368 -5.26 4.60 -10.72
N GLU A 369 -5.30 3.58 -9.86
CA GLU A 369 -4.64 3.64 -8.55
C GLU A 369 -3.12 3.57 -8.73
N PRO A 370 -2.36 4.62 -8.35
CA PRO A 370 -0.91 4.67 -8.62
C PRO A 370 -0.13 3.49 -8.06
N ARG A 371 -0.50 2.98 -6.90
CA ARG A 371 0.19 1.86 -6.25
C ARG A 371 0.08 0.56 -7.03
N THR A 372 -0.95 0.39 -7.84
CA THR A 372 -1.12 -0.82 -8.66
C THR A 372 -0.03 -0.97 -9.72
N LEU A 373 0.64 0.12 -10.08
CA LEU A 373 1.76 0.08 -11.03
C LEU A 373 2.96 -0.72 -10.51
N ASP A 374 3.11 -0.86 -9.19
CA ASP A 374 4.19 -1.68 -8.61
C ASP A 374 4.18 -3.10 -9.16
N THR A 375 3.01 -3.70 -9.32
CA THR A 375 2.88 -5.08 -9.80
C THR A 375 3.34 -5.27 -11.23
N LEU A 376 3.35 -4.20 -12.03
CA LEU A 376 3.79 -4.25 -13.44
C LEU A 376 5.30 -4.23 -13.60
N LEU A 377 6.02 -3.83 -12.56
CA LEU A 377 7.46 -3.60 -12.60
C LEU A 377 8.26 -4.73 -11.95
N HIS A 378 7.59 -5.66 -11.29
CA HIS A 378 8.20 -6.74 -10.50
C HIS A 378 7.70 -8.12 -10.93
N PRO A 379 8.53 -9.17 -10.80
CA PRO A 379 8.09 -10.55 -11.04
C PRO A 379 6.91 -10.95 -10.16
N GLN A 380 6.07 -11.85 -10.66
CA GLN A 380 4.92 -12.42 -9.93
C GLN A 380 5.04 -13.95 -9.88
N PHE A 381 4.36 -14.59 -8.93
CA PHE A 381 4.24 -16.04 -8.95
C PHE A 381 3.27 -16.50 -10.03
N ASP A 382 3.53 -17.70 -10.58
CA ASP A 382 2.56 -18.38 -11.42
C ASP A 382 1.26 -18.58 -10.62
N ALA A 383 0.14 -18.10 -11.17
CA ALA A 383 -1.15 -18.08 -10.46
C ALA A 383 -1.66 -19.48 -10.11
N LYS A 384 -1.41 -20.48 -10.96
CA LYS A 384 -1.84 -21.88 -10.72
C LYS A 384 -1.03 -22.52 -9.60
N ALA A 385 0.28 -22.32 -9.62
CA ALA A 385 1.18 -22.83 -8.58
C ALA A 385 0.88 -22.18 -7.23
N LEU A 386 0.59 -20.88 -7.21
CA LEU A 386 0.27 -20.13 -5.99
C LEU A 386 -1.01 -20.62 -5.32
N LYS A 387 -2.04 -20.99 -6.11
CA LYS A 387 -3.32 -21.50 -5.57
C LYS A 387 -3.14 -22.76 -4.74
N ASN A 388 -2.17 -23.60 -5.10
CA ASN A 388 -1.89 -24.87 -4.43
C ASN A 388 -0.90 -24.75 -3.28
N ALA A 389 -0.34 -23.55 -3.05
CA ALA A 389 0.64 -23.30 -2.01
C ALA A 389 -0.01 -22.77 -0.74
N GLN A 390 0.49 -23.23 0.40
CA GLN A 390 0.07 -22.74 1.71
C GLN A 390 1.23 -21.96 2.33
N PRO A 391 1.02 -20.72 2.81
CA PRO A 391 2.08 -19.97 3.46
C PRO A 391 2.49 -20.61 4.78
N VAL A 392 3.79 -20.64 5.04
CA VAL A 392 4.37 -21.10 6.31
C VAL A 392 4.60 -19.96 7.29
N GLY A 393 4.51 -18.73 6.83
CA GLY A 393 4.63 -17.52 7.64
C GLY A 393 4.16 -16.30 6.88
N ARG A 394 3.95 -15.22 7.62
CA ARG A 394 3.58 -13.92 7.08
C ARG A 394 4.25 -12.82 7.90
N ALA A 395 4.83 -11.86 7.20
CA ALA A 395 5.46 -10.69 7.81
C ALA A 395 5.18 -9.45 6.97
N LEU A 396 5.98 -8.39 7.11
CA LEU A 396 5.73 -7.15 6.38
C LEU A 396 6.07 -7.28 4.89
N ALA A 397 5.17 -6.86 4.05
CA ALA A 397 5.36 -6.69 2.61
C ALA A 397 6.23 -5.46 2.36
N ALA A 398 7.53 -5.60 2.54
CA ALA A 398 8.47 -4.49 2.58
C ALA A 398 8.89 -3.98 1.20
N SER A 399 9.00 -4.88 0.22
CA SER A 399 9.26 -4.52 -1.18
C SER A 399 8.58 -5.54 -2.09
N PRO A 400 7.83 -5.07 -3.10
CA PRO A 400 6.97 -5.94 -3.90
C PRO A 400 7.73 -6.92 -4.79
N GLY A 401 7.00 -7.89 -5.30
CA GLY A 401 7.48 -8.90 -6.22
C GLY A 401 7.53 -10.29 -5.60
N ALA A 402 7.73 -11.28 -6.46
CA ALA A 402 7.87 -12.67 -6.09
C ALA A 402 9.32 -13.12 -6.20
N ALA A 403 9.80 -13.87 -5.23
CA ALA A 403 11.14 -14.44 -5.26
C ALA A 403 11.11 -15.92 -4.92
N CYS A 404 11.93 -16.68 -5.62
CA CYS A 404 12.15 -18.09 -5.34
C CYS A 404 13.64 -18.38 -5.43
N GLY A 405 14.20 -19.01 -4.43
CA GLY A 405 15.63 -19.30 -4.42
C GLY A 405 16.05 -20.18 -3.24
N LYS A 406 17.30 -20.56 -3.27
CA LYS A 406 17.94 -21.33 -2.21
C LYS A 406 18.36 -20.39 -1.08
N VAL A 407 18.11 -20.78 0.13
CA VAL A 407 18.44 -20.00 1.33
C VAL A 407 19.95 -19.85 1.48
N VAL A 408 20.41 -18.62 1.66
CA VAL A 408 21.76 -18.28 2.07
C VAL A 408 21.69 -17.28 3.23
N PHE A 409 22.71 -17.24 4.07
CA PHE A 409 22.68 -16.49 5.33
C PHE A 409 23.66 -15.32 5.39
N THR A 410 24.54 -15.19 4.41
CA THR A 410 25.50 -14.09 4.32
C THR A 410 25.46 -13.42 2.96
N ALA A 411 25.79 -12.14 2.92
CA ALA A 411 25.90 -11.39 1.66
C ALA A 411 26.98 -12.00 0.75
N GLU A 412 28.07 -12.47 1.31
CA GLU A 412 29.16 -13.13 0.58
C GLU A 412 28.68 -14.42 -0.09
N ASP A 413 27.95 -15.26 0.63
CA ASP A 413 27.39 -16.49 0.07
C ASP A 413 26.36 -16.18 -1.02
N ALA A 414 25.53 -15.17 -0.84
CA ALA A 414 24.55 -14.74 -1.86
C ALA A 414 25.26 -14.36 -3.17
N LYS A 415 26.34 -13.60 -3.08
CA LYS A 415 27.14 -13.20 -4.22
C LYS A 415 27.82 -14.41 -4.89
N THR A 416 28.47 -15.25 -4.10
CA THR A 416 29.20 -16.44 -4.58
C THR A 416 28.26 -17.43 -5.28
N TRP A 417 27.12 -17.73 -4.68
CA TRP A 417 26.14 -18.65 -5.25
C TRP A 417 25.50 -18.10 -6.52
N ALA A 418 25.19 -16.81 -6.54
CA ALA A 418 24.64 -16.14 -7.73
C ALA A 418 25.64 -16.15 -8.90
N GLU A 419 26.93 -16.00 -8.64
CA GLU A 419 28.00 -16.10 -9.65
C GLU A 419 28.10 -17.51 -10.26
N ARG A 420 27.69 -18.54 -9.51
CA ARG A 420 27.59 -19.92 -10.01
C ARG A 420 26.32 -20.18 -10.83
N GLY A 421 25.45 -19.17 -10.98
CA GLY A 421 24.18 -19.29 -11.69
C GLY A 421 23.02 -19.81 -10.84
N GLU A 422 23.20 -19.89 -9.51
CA GLU A 422 22.11 -20.30 -8.61
C GLU A 422 21.25 -19.11 -8.20
N LYS A 423 19.94 -19.34 -8.10
CA LYS A 423 18.99 -18.36 -7.55
C LYS A 423 18.98 -18.51 -6.02
N VAL A 424 19.18 -17.41 -5.31
CA VAL A 424 19.28 -17.40 -3.85
C VAL A 424 18.31 -16.40 -3.21
N VAL A 425 17.89 -16.73 -1.99
CA VAL A 425 17.14 -15.86 -1.09
C VAL A 425 18.03 -15.61 0.12
N LEU A 426 18.34 -14.34 0.38
CA LEU A 426 19.16 -13.94 1.51
C LEU A 426 18.28 -13.82 2.76
N VAL A 427 18.60 -14.61 3.78
CA VAL A 427 17.90 -14.62 5.07
C VAL A 427 18.83 -14.11 6.15
N ARG A 428 18.48 -12.99 6.76
CA ARG A 428 19.30 -12.33 7.79
C ARG A 428 18.44 -11.99 9.01
N LEU A 429 19.11 -11.86 10.15
CA LEU A 429 18.47 -11.26 11.33
C LEU A 429 18.06 -9.81 11.02
N GLU A 430 18.99 -9.06 10.46
CA GLU A 430 18.79 -7.72 9.89
C GLU A 430 19.91 -7.46 8.87
N THR A 431 19.73 -6.51 7.97
CA THR A 431 20.75 -6.13 7.00
C THR A 431 21.42 -4.82 7.37
N SER A 432 22.65 -4.66 6.90
CA SER A 432 23.45 -3.44 7.05
C SER A 432 23.96 -2.99 5.67
N PRO A 433 24.54 -1.78 5.55
CA PRO A 433 25.10 -1.31 4.29
C PRO A 433 26.15 -2.25 3.67
N GLU A 434 26.84 -3.06 4.48
CA GLU A 434 27.81 -4.06 4.00
C GLU A 434 27.16 -5.21 3.23
N ASP A 435 25.86 -5.42 3.41
CA ASP A 435 25.10 -6.49 2.75
C ASP A 435 24.59 -6.12 1.34
N ILE A 436 24.79 -4.91 0.88
CA ILE A 436 24.20 -4.39 -0.38
C ILE A 436 24.53 -5.27 -1.59
N GLU A 437 25.78 -5.69 -1.76
CA GLU A 437 26.17 -6.55 -2.89
C GLU A 437 25.46 -7.90 -2.86
N GLY A 438 25.33 -8.50 -1.68
CA GLY A 438 24.59 -9.74 -1.48
C GLY A 438 23.09 -9.58 -1.71
N MET A 439 22.53 -8.47 -1.28
CA MET A 439 21.13 -8.13 -1.53
C MET A 439 20.85 -7.97 -3.02
N MET A 440 21.76 -7.35 -3.76
CA MET A 440 21.66 -7.20 -5.23
C MET A 440 21.73 -8.55 -5.94
N ALA A 441 22.54 -9.46 -5.48
CA ALA A 441 22.71 -10.79 -6.06
C ALA A 441 21.52 -11.72 -5.77
N ALA A 442 20.83 -11.53 -4.66
CA ALA A 442 19.70 -12.34 -4.25
C ALA A 442 18.44 -12.05 -5.05
N GLN A 443 17.58 -13.06 -5.22
CA GLN A 443 16.25 -12.88 -5.81
C GLN A 443 15.31 -12.15 -4.85
N GLY A 444 15.46 -12.39 -3.56
CA GLY A 444 14.68 -11.77 -2.51
C GLY A 444 15.41 -11.78 -1.18
N ILE A 445 14.89 -10.96 -0.27
CA ILE A 445 15.47 -10.76 1.08
C ILE A 445 14.39 -11.05 2.12
N LEU A 446 14.75 -11.84 3.14
CA LEU A 446 13.91 -12.11 4.29
C LEU A 446 14.66 -11.71 5.56
N THR A 447 14.06 -10.86 6.39
CA THR A 447 14.66 -10.48 7.68
C THR A 447 13.75 -10.82 8.84
N VAL A 448 14.35 -11.14 9.98
CA VAL A 448 13.65 -11.41 11.24
C VAL A 448 13.21 -10.09 11.88
N ARG A 449 14.07 -9.07 11.81
CA ARG A 449 13.87 -7.74 12.38
C ARG A 449 13.71 -6.70 11.29
N GLY A 450 13.06 -5.62 11.62
CA GLY A 450 12.94 -4.45 10.77
C GLY A 450 11.51 -4.19 10.30
N GLY A 451 11.20 -2.92 10.19
CA GLY A 451 9.92 -2.41 9.68
C GLY A 451 10.03 -1.96 8.23
N MET A 452 9.01 -1.24 7.77
CA MET A 452 8.92 -0.71 6.40
C MET A 452 10.01 0.31 6.06
N THR A 453 10.62 0.91 7.07
CA THR A 453 11.69 1.91 6.92
C THR A 453 13.06 1.39 7.33
N SER A 454 13.19 0.09 7.58
CA SER A 454 14.46 -0.56 7.88
C SER A 454 15.41 -0.51 6.68
N HIS A 455 16.69 -0.69 6.93
CA HIS A 455 17.71 -0.75 5.87
C HIS A 455 17.34 -1.77 4.78
N ALA A 456 16.95 -2.99 5.19
CA ALA A 456 16.54 -4.03 4.24
C ALA A 456 15.39 -3.59 3.35
N ALA A 457 14.34 -3.02 3.93
CA ALA A 457 13.16 -2.56 3.20
C ALA A 457 13.49 -1.43 2.21
N VAL A 458 14.20 -0.42 2.66
CA VAL A 458 14.56 0.76 1.84
C VAL A 458 15.47 0.37 0.68
N VAL A 459 16.52 -0.38 0.96
CA VAL A 459 17.49 -0.80 -0.07
C VAL A 459 16.85 -1.77 -1.07
N ALA A 460 16.05 -2.72 -0.60
CA ALA A 460 15.36 -3.66 -1.49
C ALA A 460 14.41 -2.93 -2.45
N ARG A 461 13.66 -1.95 -1.97
CA ARG A 461 12.79 -1.12 -2.82
C ARG A 461 13.60 -0.35 -3.86
N GLY A 462 14.72 0.23 -3.45
CA GLY A 462 15.62 0.93 -4.37
C GLY A 462 16.19 0.04 -5.46
N MET A 463 16.48 -1.21 -5.15
CA MET A 463 17.01 -2.20 -6.09
C MET A 463 15.93 -2.89 -6.92
N GLY A 464 14.66 -2.75 -6.57
CA GLY A 464 13.56 -3.50 -7.17
C GLY A 464 13.58 -5.00 -6.78
N ARG A 465 14.12 -5.33 -5.61
CA ARG A 465 14.17 -6.71 -5.10
C ARG A 465 13.02 -6.96 -4.15
N CYS A 466 12.45 -8.17 -4.22
CA CYS A 466 11.44 -8.64 -3.28
C CYS A 466 12.01 -8.64 -1.85
N CYS A 467 11.25 -8.12 -0.90
CA CYS A 467 11.63 -8.15 0.51
C CYS A 467 10.44 -8.40 1.41
N VAL A 468 10.61 -9.35 2.30
CA VAL A 468 9.70 -9.62 3.42
C VAL A 468 10.50 -9.36 4.68
N SER A 469 10.08 -8.43 5.51
CA SER A 469 10.83 -8.03 6.71
C SER A 469 10.02 -8.19 7.99
N GLY A 470 10.74 -8.25 9.11
CA GLY A 470 10.11 -8.31 10.42
C GLY A 470 9.39 -9.63 10.73
N CYS A 471 9.87 -10.75 10.19
CA CYS A 471 9.30 -12.06 10.51
C CYS A 471 9.78 -12.55 11.89
N THR A 472 9.13 -12.07 12.94
CA THR A 472 9.48 -12.38 14.33
C THR A 472 9.21 -13.83 14.73
N GLU A 473 8.45 -14.58 13.93
CA GLU A 473 8.19 -16.01 14.14
C GLU A 473 9.40 -16.88 13.81
N ILE A 474 10.38 -16.35 13.12
CA ILE A 474 11.62 -17.04 12.78
C ILE A 474 12.54 -17.10 13.98
N ALA A 475 12.97 -18.32 14.34
CA ALA A 475 14.07 -18.54 15.28
C ALA A 475 15.37 -18.69 14.48
N MET A 476 16.22 -17.66 14.50
CA MET A 476 17.43 -17.56 13.67
C MET A 476 18.65 -18.08 14.41
N ASP A 477 19.46 -18.89 13.72
CA ASP A 477 20.81 -19.31 14.13
C ASP A 477 21.77 -19.03 12.96
N GLU A 478 22.25 -17.79 12.90
CA GLU A 478 23.14 -17.34 11.81
C GLU A 478 24.48 -18.07 11.80
N GLU A 479 25.02 -18.41 12.96
CA GLU A 479 26.33 -19.11 13.07
C GLU A 479 26.29 -20.48 12.41
N ASN A 480 25.22 -21.24 12.63
CA ASN A 480 25.03 -22.57 12.05
C ASN A 480 24.28 -22.56 10.73
N LYS A 481 24.00 -21.37 10.18
CA LYS A 481 23.29 -21.17 8.90
C LYS A 481 22.00 -21.98 8.82
N ARG A 482 21.11 -21.76 9.78
CA ARG A 482 19.77 -22.38 9.83
C ARG A 482 18.79 -21.47 10.54
N PHE A 483 17.53 -21.68 10.23
CA PHE A 483 16.43 -21.06 10.97
C PHE A 483 15.22 -21.99 11.05
N THR A 484 14.38 -21.77 12.05
CA THR A 484 13.16 -22.53 12.25
C THR A 484 11.95 -21.61 12.04
N LEU A 485 10.99 -22.07 11.26
CA LEU A 485 9.73 -21.37 10.99
C LEU A 485 8.60 -22.40 10.88
N ALA A 486 7.50 -22.17 11.59
CA ALA A 486 6.33 -23.06 11.61
C ALA A 486 6.69 -24.54 11.89
N GLY A 487 7.61 -24.77 12.81
CA GLY A 487 8.04 -26.11 13.22
C GLY A 487 9.01 -26.82 12.26
N LYS A 488 9.40 -26.20 11.15
CA LYS A 488 10.35 -26.74 10.20
C LYS A 488 11.68 -25.99 10.27
N THR A 489 12.79 -26.72 10.22
CA THR A 489 14.14 -26.14 10.14
C THR A 489 14.61 -26.04 8.69
N TYR A 490 15.03 -24.84 8.31
CA TYR A 490 15.60 -24.52 7.00
C TYR A 490 17.11 -24.35 7.12
N GLN A 491 17.84 -25.01 6.26
CA GLN A 491 19.29 -24.94 6.19
C GLN A 491 19.73 -24.26 4.89
N GLU A 492 21.00 -23.87 4.82
CA GLU A 492 21.59 -23.33 3.60
C GLU A 492 21.34 -24.27 2.41
N GLY A 493 20.84 -23.74 1.33
CA GLY A 493 20.49 -24.49 0.12
C GLY A 493 19.07 -24.99 0.03
N ASP A 494 18.27 -24.92 1.10
CA ASP A 494 16.85 -25.25 1.03
C ASP A 494 16.09 -24.20 0.21
N TRP A 495 15.08 -24.64 -0.54
CA TRP A 495 14.26 -23.74 -1.35
C TRP A 495 13.25 -22.99 -0.50
N LEU A 496 13.14 -21.70 -0.78
CA LEU A 496 12.18 -20.82 -0.13
C LEU A 496 11.58 -19.86 -1.17
N SER A 497 10.31 -19.54 -1.03
CA SER A 497 9.62 -18.57 -1.89
C SER A 497 9.03 -17.45 -1.06
N LEU A 498 9.21 -16.21 -1.50
CA LEU A 498 8.75 -15.00 -0.83
C LEU A 498 7.79 -14.22 -1.72
N ASP A 499 6.69 -13.77 -1.15
CA ASP A 499 5.79 -12.81 -1.79
C ASP A 499 5.96 -11.44 -1.11
N GLY A 500 6.73 -10.58 -1.72
CA GLY A 500 6.98 -9.23 -1.21
C GLY A 500 5.78 -8.29 -1.30
N SER A 501 4.76 -8.67 -2.04
CA SER A 501 3.52 -7.88 -2.17
C SER A 501 2.51 -8.18 -1.07
N THR A 502 2.51 -9.41 -0.55
CA THR A 502 1.60 -9.84 0.53
C THR A 502 2.30 -10.07 1.87
N GLY A 503 3.62 -10.24 1.86
CA GLY A 503 4.40 -10.62 3.04
C GLY A 503 4.38 -12.12 3.34
N CYS A 504 3.79 -12.94 2.50
CA CYS A 504 3.71 -14.39 2.70
C CYS A 504 5.03 -15.08 2.39
N ILE A 505 5.34 -16.11 3.17
CA ILE A 505 6.52 -16.96 3.03
C ILE A 505 6.05 -18.38 2.74
N TYR A 506 6.63 -19.02 1.72
CA TYR A 506 6.27 -20.38 1.30
C TYR A 506 7.48 -21.29 1.34
N ALA A 507 7.27 -22.52 1.81
CA ALA A 507 8.29 -23.56 1.73
C ALA A 507 8.41 -24.09 0.28
N GLY A 508 9.63 -24.33 -0.16
CA GLY A 508 9.89 -24.93 -1.47
C GLY A 508 9.85 -23.94 -2.64
N GLN A 509 9.74 -24.47 -3.84
CA GLN A 509 9.77 -23.70 -5.08
C GLN A 509 8.36 -23.38 -5.57
N ILE A 510 8.11 -22.11 -5.82
CA ILE A 510 6.94 -21.65 -6.58
C ILE A 510 7.49 -20.92 -7.82
N PRO A 511 7.12 -21.35 -9.04
CA PRO A 511 7.60 -20.68 -10.26
C PRO A 511 7.20 -19.21 -10.30
N THR A 512 8.10 -18.37 -10.80
CA THR A 512 7.86 -16.94 -11.01
C THR A 512 7.78 -16.62 -12.50
N VAL A 513 6.99 -15.60 -12.84
CA VAL A 513 6.89 -15.04 -14.19
C VAL A 513 7.30 -13.59 -14.14
N ASP A 514 8.05 -13.14 -15.16
CA ASP A 514 8.45 -11.75 -15.26
C ASP A 514 7.25 -10.87 -15.59
N ALA A 515 7.26 -9.64 -15.08
CA ALA A 515 6.22 -8.67 -15.38
C ALA A 515 6.32 -8.24 -16.85
N GLU A 516 5.21 -8.34 -17.58
CA GLU A 516 5.08 -7.82 -18.93
C GLU A 516 4.48 -6.42 -18.89
N ILE A 517 5.21 -5.44 -19.44
CA ILE A 517 4.75 -4.07 -19.59
C ILE A 517 4.11 -3.94 -20.97
N ALA A 518 2.78 -3.87 -21.00
CA ALA A 518 2.02 -3.70 -22.26
C ALA A 518 2.12 -2.26 -22.78
N GLY A 519 1.75 -2.07 -24.06
CA GLY A 519 1.76 -0.75 -24.72
C GLY A 519 0.87 0.29 -24.06
N GLU A 520 -0.18 -0.15 -23.37
CA GLU A 520 -1.09 0.71 -22.60
C GLU A 520 -0.37 1.44 -21.47
N PHE A 521 0.65 0.82 -20.87
CA PHE A 521 1.46 1.49 -19.85
C PHE A 521 2.11 2.77 -20.41
N GLY A 522 2.70 2.67 -21.61
CA GLY A 522 3.29 3.83 -22.28
C GLY A 522 2.27 4.93 -22.61
N ARG A 523 1.08 4.56 -23.04
CA ARG A 523 -0.01 5.51 -23.32
C ARG A 523 -0.43 6.26 -22.06
N ILE A 524 -0.70 5.55 -20.97
CA ILE A 524 -1.10 6.14 -19.69
C ILE A 524 -0.01 7.06 -19.16
N MET A 525 1.23 6.62 -19.17
CA MET A 525 2.35 7.43 -18.68
C MET A 525 2.61 8.66 -19.57
N GLY A 526 2.40 8.55 -20.86
CA GLY A 526 2.45 9.69 -21.77
C GLY A 526 1.37 10.74 -21.45
N TRP A 527 0.15 10.30 -21.15
CA TRP A 527 -0.90 11.21 -20.71
C TRP A 527 -0.59 11.82 -19.33
N ALA A 528 -0.06 11.02 -18.40
CA ALA A 528 0.36 11.54 -17.11
C ALA A 528 1.41 12.65 -17.25
N ASP A 529 2.41 12.45 -18.08
CA ASP A 529 3.45 13.46 -18.33
C ASP A 529 2.90 14.74 -18.96
N LYS A 530 1.86 14.63 -19.78
CA LYS A 530 1.18 15.77 -20.41
C LYS A 530 0.50 16.69 -19.39
N TYR A 531 -0.06 16.13 -18.32
CA TYR A 531 -0.89 16.87 -17.36
C TYR A 531 -0.19 17.21 -16.05
N ARG A 532 0.89 16.52 -15.69
CA ARG A 532 1.60 16.83 -14.43
C ARG A 532 2.38 18.13 -14.51
N ARG A 533 2.44 18.83 -13.40
CA ARG A 533 3.31 19.99 -13.22
C ARG A 533 4.63 19.59 -12.55
N LEU A 534 4.56 18.77 -11.50
CA LEU A 534 5.75 18.28 -10.81
C LEU A 534 6.64 17.47 -11.74
N ARG A 535 7.92 17.73 -11.69
CA ARG A 535 8.92 16.85 -12.26
C ARG A 535 9.19 15.69 -11.34
N VAL A 536 9.65 14.58 -11.88
CA VAL A 536 9.97 13.39 -11.12
C VAL A 536 11.42 13.04 -11.34
N ARG A 537 12.19 13.10 -10.25
CA ARG A 537 13.59 12.69 -10.20
C ARG A 537 13.70 11.37 -9.46
N THR A 538 14.89 10.80 -9.43
CA THR A 538 15.19 9.56 -8.74
C THR A 538 16.27 9.71 -7.68
N ASN A 539 16.22 8.87 -6.66
CA ASN A 539 17.31 8.67 -5.72
C ASN A 539 18.18 7.53 -6.28
N ALA A 540 19.38 7.84 -6.72
CA ALA A 540 20.26 6.87 -7.36
C ALA A 540 21.73 7.19 -7.05
N ASP A 541 22.47 6.16 -6.66
CA ASP A 541 23.89 6.25 -6.31
C ASP A 541 24.78 5.55 -7.33
N THR A 542 24.21 4.76 -8.23
CA THR A 542 24.92 3.96 -9.24
C THR A 542 24.41 4.25 -10.64
N PRO A 543 25.24 4.08 -11.68
CA PRO A 543 24.80 4.20 -13.07
C PRO A 543 23.67 3.24 -13.43
N ARG A 544 23.69 2.04 -12.88
CA ARG A 544 22.65 1.02 -13.08
C ARG A 544 21.28 1.53 -12.64
N ASP A 545 21.20 2.09 -11.44
CA ASP A 545 19.96 2.62 -10.88
C ASP A 545 19.50 3.86 -11.67
N ALA A 546 20.43 4.72 -12.05
CA ALA A 546 20.16 5.91 -12.86
C ALA A 546 19.58 5.53 -14.22
N ILE A 547 20.17 4.56 -14.92
CA ILE A 547 19.70 4.07 -16.21
C ILE A 547 18.32 3.46 -16.09
N LYS A 548 18.10 2.64 -15.07
CA LYS A 548 16.78 2.03 -14.78
C LYS A 548 15.72 3.10 -14.54
N ALA A 549 16.01 4.06 -13.70
CA ALA A 549 15.09 5.16 -13.39
C ALA A 549 14.77 6.00 -14.64
N ARG A 550 15.75 6.30 -15.48
CA ARG A 550 15.52 6.99 -16.75
C ARG A 550 14.61 6.19 -17.68
N SER A 551 14.81 4.89 -17.76
CA SER A 551 13.94 4.00 -18.54
C SER A 551 12.48 4.04 -18.06
N LEU A 552 12.27 4.34 -16.78
CA LEU A 552 10.96 4.49 -16.15
C LEU A 552 10.44 5.93 -16.17
N GLY A 553 11.20 6.87 -16.75
CA GLY A 553 10.80 8.25 -16.97
C GLY A 553 11.33 9.28 -15.98
N ALA A 554 12.36 8.95 -15.20
CA ALA A 554 13.02 9.93 -14.33
C ALA A 554 13.68 11.05 -15.11
N GLU A 555 13.53 12.28 -14.63
CA GLU A 555 13.99 13.50 -15.28
C GLU A 555 15.22 14.11 -14.60
N GLY A 556 15.89 13.35 -13.77
CA GLY A 556 17.08 13.74 -13.04
C GLY A 556 17.34 12.86 -11.84
N ILE A 557 18.44 13.11 -11.15
CA ILE A 557 18.73 12.54 -9.85
C ILE A 557 18.49 13.64 -8.82
N GLY A 558 17.53 13.41 -7.92
CA GLY A 558 17.23 14.32 -6.82
C GLY A 558 18.07 14.08 -5.58
N LEU A 559 18.65 12.89 -5.46
CA LEU A 559 19.53 12.52 -4.36
C LEU A 559 20.52 11.45 -4.82
N CYS A 560 21.80 11.80 -4.79
CA CYS A 560 22.91 10.85 -4.83
C CYS A 560 23.60 10.87 -3.45
N ARG A 561 23.55 9.75 -2.74
CA ARG A 561 24.16 9.58 -1.43
C ARG A 561 25.61 9.13 -1.61
N THR A 562 26.55 10.03 -1.40
CA THR A 562 27.97 9.74 -1.64
C THR A 562 28.57 8.71 -0.68
N GLU A 563 28.02 8.59 0.53
CA GLU A 563 28.44 7.60 1.52
C GLU A 563 28.33 6.14 1.02
N HIS A 564 27.36 5.84 0.21
CA HIS A 564 27.15 4.48 -0.31
C HIS A 564 28.30 4.04 -1.23
N MET A 565 29.01 4.97 -1.82
CA MET A 565 30.15 4.70 -2.69
C MET A 565 31.39 4.21 -1.94
N PHE A 566 31.46 4.42 -0.61
CA PHE A 566 32.62 4.08 0.20
C PHE A 566 32.55 2.67 0.80
N PHE A 567 31.43 2.00 0.74
CA PHE A 567 31.29 0.65 1.32
C PHE A 567 31.79 -0.47 0.39
N GLU A 568 32.07 -0.19 -0.85
CA GLU A 568 32.59 -1.19 -1.79
C GLU A 568 33.95 -1.72 -1.34
N GLU A 569 34.20 -3.00 -1.63
CA GLU A 569 35.48 -3.66 -1.35
C GLU A 569 36.64 -2.88 -2.01
N GLY A 570 37.70 -2.67 -1.24
CA GLY A 570 38.84 -1.87 -1.68
C GLY A 570 38.72 -0.36 -1.45
N ARG A 571 37.50 0.17 -1.30
CA ARG A 571 37.27 1.60 -1.01
C ARG A 571 37.15 1.86 0.48
N ILE A 572 36.49 0.97 1.20
CA ILE A 572 36.28 1.12 2.64
C ILE A 572 37.60 1.19 3.39
N ALA A 573 38.61 0.45 2.97
CA ALA A 573 39.93 0.50 3.58
C ALA A 573 40.59 1.87 3.48
N THR A 574 40.47 2.54 2.31
CA THR A 574 41.01 3.89 2.11
C THR A 574 40.17 4.94 2.86
N PHE A 575 38.87 4.74 2.95
CA PHE A 575 38.00 5.61 3.74
C PHE A 575 38.34 5.52 5.24
N ARG A 576 38.58 4.32 5.73
CA ARG A 576 39.03 4.08 7.12
C ARG A 576 40.45 4.67 7.39
N GLU A 577 41.34 4.68 6.41
CA GLU A 577 42.63 5.39 6.47
C GLU A 577 42.40 6.90 6.72
N MET A 578 41.47 7.49 5.99
CA MET A 578 41.06 8.89 6.14
C MET A 578 40.52 9.17 7.55
N ILE A 579 39.60 8.32 8.04
CA ILE A 579 38.99 8.45 9.36
C ILE A 579 40.03 8.37 10.48
N CYS A 580 40.98 7.49 10.35
CA CYS A 580 42.02 7.22 11.37
C CYS A 580 43.28 8.06 11.22
N ALA A 581 43.27 9.07 10.35
CA ALA A 581 44.39 10.00 10.20
C ALA A 581 44.56 10.86 11.45
N ASP A 582 45.79 10.99 11.90
CA ASP A 582 46.14 11.78 13.07
C ASP A 582 46.45 13.25 12.72
N THR A 583 46.83 13.51 11.48
CA THR A 583 47.18 14.85 10.98
C THR A 583 46.39 15.21 9.75
N LEU A 584 46.31 16.52 9.46
CA LEU A 584 45.72 17.03 8.23
C LEU A 584 46.40 16.44 6.98
N GLU A 585 47.74 16.32 7.04
CA GLU A 585 48.53 15.78 5.94
C GLU A 585 48.18 14.33 5.61
N GLU A 586 48.10 13.49 6.63
CA GLU A 586 47.64 12.10 6.48
C GLU A 586 46.20 12.00 5.91
N ARG A 587 45.31 12.88 6.38
CA ARG A 587 43.92 12.90 5.91
C ARG A 587 43.87 13.30 4.45
N GLU A 588 44.58 14.33 4.06
CA GLU A 588 44.66 14.77 2.67
C GLU A 588 45.22 13.73 1.75
N GLN A 589 46.25 12.96 2.21
CA GLN A 589 46.80 11.85 1.44
C GLN A 589 45.76 10.77 1.18
N ALA A 590 44.96 10.40 2.19
CA ALA A 590 43.86 9.45 2.03
C ALA A 590 42.76 9.99 1.11
N LEU A 591 42.39 11.25 1.28
CA LEU A 591 41.40 11.93 0.43
C LEU A 591 41.86 12.00 -1.04
N ASN A 592 43.16 12.23 -1.28
CA ASN A 592 43.69 12.22 -2.65
C ASN A 592 43.58 10.85 -3.31
N LYS A 593 43.59 9.76 -2.55
CA LYS A 593 43.34 8.41 -3.07
C LYS A 593 41.83 8.18 -3.37
N LEU A 594 40.94 8.77 -2.55
CA LEU A 594 39.51 8.64 -2.72
C LEU A 594 38.97 9.49 -3.87
N LEU A 595 39.60 10.63 -4.18
CA LEU A 595 39.14 11.57 -5.19
C LEU A 595 38.96 10.94 -6.56
N PRO A 596 39.95 10.18 -7.13
CA PRO A 596 39.76 9.54 -8.42
C PRO A 596 38.63 8.51 -8.43
N MET A 597 38.41 7.82 -7.31
CA MET A 597 37.35 6.84 -7.19
C MET A 597 35.97 7.52 -7.27
N GLN A 598 35.75 8.57 -6.50
CA GLN A 598 34.51 9.35 -6.56
C GLN A 598 34.33 10.07 -7.89
N GLN A 599 35.39 10.60 -8.44
CA GLN A 599 35.32 11.21 -9.76
C GLN A 599 34.79 10.22 -10.82
N ALA A 600 35.32 9.01 -10.82
CA ALA A 600 34.88 7.95 -11.73
C ALA A 600 33.39 7.61 -11.53
N ASP A 601 32.94 7.53 -10.28
CA ASP A 601 31.53 7.29 -9.97
C ASP A 601 30.63 8.40 -10.50
N PHE A 602 31.01 9.65 -10.29
CA PHE A 602 30.25 10.81 -10.76
C PHE A 602 30.27 10.93 -12.29
N GLU A 603 31.41 10.63 -12.95
CA GLU A 603 31.47 10.58 -14.41
C GLU A 603 30.45 9.57 -14.96
N ALA A 604 30.39 8.37 -14.36
CA ALA A 604 29.41 7.36 -14.78
C ALA A 604 27.96 7.80 -14.58
N LEU A 605 27.65 8.50 -13.50
CA LEU A 605 26.32 9.05 -13.27
C LEU A 605 25.97 10.15 -14.28
N TYR A 606 26.89 11.06 -14.58
CA TYR A 606 26.67 12.10 -15.59
C TYR A 606 26.48 11.51 -16.99
N GLU A 607 27.27 10.50 -17.35
CA GLU A 607 27.06 9.78 -18.63
C GLU A 607 25.68 9.14 -18.70
N ALA A 608 25.22 8.52 -17.59
CA ALA A 608 23.91 7.89 -17.53
C ALA A 608 22.75 8.90 -17.62
N MET A 609 22.93 10.08 -17.03
CA MET A 609 21.86 11.09 -16.95
C MET A 609 21.90 12.15 -18.05
N GLU A 610 22.96 12.22 -18.81
CA GLU A 610 23.13 13.19 -19.91
C GLU A 610 22.96 14.65 -19.43
N SER A 611 22.04 15.42 -20.01
CA SER A 611 21.75 16.80 -19.61
C SER A 611 20.74 16.91 -18.46
N TYR A 612 20.23 15.82 -17.95
CA TYR A 612 19.32 15.87 -16.81
C TYR A 612 20.04 16.27 -15.51
N PRO A 613 19.39 17.03 -14.64
CA PRO A 613 20.01 17.47 -13.38
C PRO A 613 20.42 16.29 -12.49
N VAL A 614 21.56 16.44 -11.83
CA VAL A 614 22.05 15.48 -10.83
C VAL A 614 22.38 16.24 -9.57
N THR A 615 21.67 15.96 -8.50
CA THR A 615 21.91 16.52 -7.17
C THR A 615 22.77 15.55 -6.37
N ILE A 616 23.98 15.98 -6.00
CA ILE A 616 24.94 15.18 -5.24
C ILE A 616 24.98 15.71 -3.82
N ARG A 617 24.60 14.87 -2.89
CA ARG A 617 24.68 15.18 -1.46
C ARG A 617 26.04 14.76 -0.92
N PHE A 618 26.69 15.67 -0.23
CA PHE A 618 27.96 15.41 0.42
C PHE A 618 27.78 14.48 1.61
N LEU A 619 28.90 13.92 2.08
CA LEU A 619 28.95 12.92 3.14
C LEU A 619 28.04 13.33 4.32
N ASP A 620 27.10 12.47 4.68
CA ASP A 620 26.07 12.73 5.70
C ASP A 620 26.25 11.94 6.99
N PRO A 621 26.50 10.60 6.98
CA PRO A 621 26.56 9.83 8.21
C PRO A 621 27.77 10.16 9.08
N PRO A 622 27.68 9.95 10.41
CA PRO A 622 28.85 10.10 11.28
C PRO A 622 29.95 9.10 10.93
N LEU A 623 31.18 9.48 11.16
CA LEU A 623 32.34 8.67 10.79
C LEU A 623 32.39 7.31 11.52
N HIS A 624 31.77 7.20 12.69
CA HIS A 624 31.74 5.93 13.42
C HIS A 624 31.01 4.81 12.68
N GLU A 625 30.12 5.12 11.73
CA GLU A 625 29.45 4.10 10.93
C GLU A 625 30.38 3.34 9.99
N PHE A 626 31.54 3.90 9.70
CA PHE A 626 32.52 3.35 8.77
C PHE A 626 33.68 2.63 9.45
N VAL A 627 33.81 2.73 10.78
CA VAL A 627 34.93 2.15 11.50
C VAL A 627 34.87 0.61 11.53
N PRO A 628 36.03 -0.08 11.58
CA PRO A 628 36.03 -1.52 11.65
C PRO A 628 35.44 -2.05 12.97
N ASN A 629 34.72 -3.16 12.89
CA ASN A 629 34.02 -3.77 14.02
C ASN A 629 34.72 -5.01 14.58
N THR A 630 35.58 -5.63 13.80
CA THR A 630 36.26 -6.86 14.20
C THR A 630 37.74 -6.62 14.60
N GLU A 631 38.24 -7.42 15.50
CA GLU A 631 39.66 -7.38 15.91
C GLU A 631 40.63 -7.57 14.74
N GLU A 632 40.25 -8.44 13.77
CA GLU A 632 41.05 -8.70 12.57
C GLU A 632 41.14 -7.49 11.66
N GLU A 633 40.04 -6.78 11.44
CA GLU A 633 39.99 -5.55 10.64
C GLU A 633 40.78 -4.42 11.30
N ILE A 634 40.66 -4.31 12.62
CA ILE A 634 41.40 -3.30 13.39
C ILE A 634 42.92 -3.58 13.32
N ALA A 635 43.33 -4.83 13.48
CA ALA A 635 44.72 -5.24 13.37
C ALA A 635 45.32 -5.00 11.98
N ALA A 636 44.53 -5.30 10.94
CA ALA A 636 44.92 -5.06 9.54
C ALA A 636 45.11 -3.58 9.24
N LEU A 637 44.22 -2.75 9.75
CA LEU A 637 44.26 -1.29 9.57
C LEU A 637 45.48 -0.70 10.30
N ALA A 638 45.73 -1.15 11.52
CA ALA A 638 46.89 -0.74 12.31
C ALA A 638 48.23 -1.09 11.61
N ALA A 639 48.32 -2.32 11.14
CA ALA A 639 49.49 -2.81 10.43
C ALA A 639 49.77 -2.07 9.12
N ALA A 640 48.70 -1.76 8.35
CA ALA A 640 48.80 -1.08 7.07
C ALA A 640 49.33 0.36 7.20
N HIS A 641 49.10 1.02 8.34
CA HIS A 641 49.45 2.43 8.57
C HIS A 641 50.48 2.66 9.62
N GLY A 642 51.14 1.59 10.07
CA GLY A 642 52.25 1.66 11.06
C GLY A 642 51.79 2.19 12.42
N LYS A 643 50.52 1.97 12.78
CA LYS A 643 49.93 2.36 14.06
C LYS A 643 49.71 1.14 14.96
N THR A 644 49.54 1.39 16.25
CA THR A 644 49.22 0.30 17.18
C THR A 644 47.73 -0.04 17.13
N VAL A 645 47.41 -1.28 17.46
CA VAL A 645 46.00 -1.71 17.59
C VAL A 645 45.24 -0.87 18.62
N GLN A 646 45.94 -0.57 19.75
CA GLN A 646 45.34 0.25 20.81
C GLN A 646 45.04 1.68 20.33
N HIS A 647 45.93 2.26 19.53
CA HIS A 647 45.70 3.60 18.97
C HIS A 647 44.47 3.63 18.07
N ILE A 648 44.29 2.64 17.21
CA ILE A 648 43.12 2.52 16.36
C ILE A 648 41.84 2.33 17.22
N LYS A 649 41.88 1.49 18.24
CA LYS A 649 40.78 1.33 19.20
C LYS A 649 40.42 2.63 19.92
N ASP A 650 41.42 3.42 20.29
CA ASP A 650 41.23 4.74 20.94
C ASP A 650 40.52 5.71 19.99
N ILE A 651 40.90 5.73 18.71
CA ILE A 651 40.26 6.56 17.68
C ILE A 651 38.81 6.12 17.50
N ILE A 652 38.55 4.83 17.38
CA ILE A 652 37.18 4.27 17.24
C ILE A 652 36.34 4.67 18.45
N ALA A 653 36.85 4.54 19.66
CA ALA A 653 36.18 4.93 20.90
C ALA A 653 35.84 6.43 20.92
N SER A 654 36.74 7.27 20.40
CA SER A 654 36.56 8.73 20.35
C SER A 654 35.47 9.14 19.35
N LEU A 655 35.20 8.31 18.35
CA LEU A 655 34.18 8.54 17.34
C LEU A 655 32.79 8.00 17.71
N HIS A 656 32.72 7.23 18.81
CA HIS A 656 31.45 6.66 19.25
C HIS A 656 30.41 7.74 19.56
N GLU A 657 29.24 7.61 18.95
CA GLU A 657 28.12 8.51 19.12
C GLU A 657 27.06 7.86 20.00
N PHE A 658 26.58 8.55 21.05
CA PHE A 658 25.44 8.11 21.86
C PHE A 658 24.14 8.18 21.08
N ASN A 659 24.00 9.23 20.26
CA ASN A 659 22.88 9.43 19.37
C ASN A 659 23.39 9.85 17.99
N PRO A 660 23.66 8.89 17.10
CA PRO A 660 24.24 9.17 15.78
C PRO A 660 23.43 10.15 14.94
N MET A 661 22.09 10.14 15.07
CA MET A 661 21.21 11.00 14.30
C MET A 661 21.37 12.46 14.70
N MET A 662 21.75 12.74 15.92
CA MET A 662 21.92 14.09 16.49
C MET A 662 23.39 14.49 16.66
N GLY A 663 24.30 13.68 16.18
CA GLY A 663 25.73 13.79 16.46
C GLY A 663 26.54 14.55 15.41
N HIS A 664 27.79 14.15 15.31
CA HIS A 664 28.80 14.75 14.43
C HIS A 664 28.68 14.17 13.02
N ARG A 665 27.79 14.71 12.25
CA ARG A 665 27.49 14.28 10.88
C ARG A 665 27.12 15.45 9.97
N GLY A 666 26.95 15.19 8.67
CA GLY A 666 26.51 16.14 7.68
C GLY A 666 27.40 17.37 7.57
N CYS A 667 26.83 18.56 7.54
CA CYS A 667 27.59 19.79 7.46
C CYS A 667 28.52 20.02 8.66
N ARG A 668 28.21 19.42 9.80
CA ARG A 668 29.09 19.48 11.00
C ARG A 668 30.44 18.82 10.75
N LEU A 669 30.46 17.70 9.98
CA LEU A 669 31.72 17.09 9.52
C LEU A 669 32.47 18.01 8.56
N ALA A 670 31.74 18.64 7.64
CA ALA A 670 32.34 19.55 6.67
C ALA A 670 32.90 20.82 7.33
N VAL A 671 32.34 21.24 8.44
CA VAL A 671 32.91 22.35 9.25
C VAL A 671 34.16 21.90 9.97
N THR A 672 34.14 20.73 10.59
CA THR A 672 35.31 20.19 11.34
C THR A 672 36.44 19.77 10.41
N TYR A 673 36.09 19.13 9.29
CA TYR A 673 37.02 18.60 8.29
C TYR A 673 36.73 19.14 6.90
N PRO A 674 36.96 20.44 6.64
CA PRO A 674 36.60 21.08 5.37
C PRO A 674 37.27 20.46 4.15
N GLU A 675 38.40 19.79 4.35
CA GLU A 675 39.12 19.04 3.32
C GLU A 675 38.29 17.93 2.69
N ILE A 676 37.36 17.33 3.42
CA ILE A 676 36.41 16.32 2.88
C ILE A 676 35.47 16.97 1.86
N ALA A 677 34.89 18.10 2.21
CA ALA A 677 34.03 18.87 1.29
C ALA A 677 34.81 19.37 0.05
N ALA A 678 36.04 19.81 0.23
CA ALA A 678 36.90 20.22 -0.87
C ALA A 678 37.18 19.05 -1.83
N MET A 679 37.49 17.88 -1.30
CA MET A 679 37.74 16.67 -2.09
C MET A 679 36.50 16.28 -2.90
N GLN A 680 35.34 16.21 -2.25
CA GLN A 680 34.08 15.86 -2.92
C GLN A 680 33.71 16.87 -4.01
N THR A 681 33.91 18.14 -3.75
CA THR A 681 33.70 19.20 -4.74
C THR A 681 34.61 19.00 -5.96
N ARG A 682 35.90 18.75 -5.74
CA ARG A 682 36.84 18.49 -6.84
C ARG A 682 36.46 17.28 -7.66
N ALA A 683 36.03 16.21 -7.01
CA ALA A 683 35.55 15.01 -7.68
C ALA A 683 34.31 15.30 -8.57
N VAL A 684 33.33 16.03 -8.05
CA VAL A 684 32.11 16.43 -8.79
C VAL A 684 32.46 17.29 -10.00
N ILE A 685 33.23 18.33 -9.79
CA ILE A 685 33.56 19.30 -10.85
C ILE A 685 34.44 18.67 -11.92
N ARG A 686 35.48 17.92 -11.54
CA ARG A 686 36.33 17.20 -12.49
C ARG A 686 35.53 16.20 -13.33
N ALA A 687 34.61 15.49 -12.69
CA ALA A 687 33.71 14.57 -13.39
C ALA A 687 32.82 15.30 -14.41
N ALA A 688 32.20 16.39 -14.00
CA ALA A 688 31.35 17.20 -14.87
C ALA A 688 32.15 17.80 -16.04
N LEU A 689 33.34 18.32 -15.79
CA LEU A 689 34.22 18.85 -16.83
C LEU A 689 34.64 17.78 -17.83
N ALA A 690 34.99 16.59 -17.34
CA ALA A 690 35.39 15.49 -18.22
C ALA A 690 34.24 15.02 -19.11
N VAL A 691 33.04 14.87 -18.56
CA VAL A 691 31.85 14.45 -19.33
C VAL A 691 31.39 15.55 -20.29
N GLN A 692 31.39 16.80 -19.85
CA GLN A 692 31.06 17.93 -20.71
C GLN A 692 32.04 18.04 -21.90
N GLY A 693 33.31 17.76 -21.66
CA GLY A 693 34.35 17.74 -22.72
C GLY A 693 34.13 16.63 -23.73
N ARG A 694 33.56 15.51 -23.36
CA ARG A 694 33.20 14.40 -24.26
C ARG A 694 31.92 14.65 -25.04
N HIS A 695 31.02 15.47 -24.51
CA HIS A 695 29.67 15.72 -25.05
C HIS A 695 29.39 17.23 -25.13
N SER A 696 29.85 17.87 -26.19
CA SER A 696 29.74 19.33 -26.35
C SER A 696 28.30 19.84 -26.50
N ASP A 697 27.37 18.96 -26.89
CA ASP A 697 25.96 19.25 -27.06
C ASP A 697 25.15 19.14 -25.75
N TRP A 698 25.74 18.57 -24.69
CA TRP A 698 25.10 18.48 -23.37
C TRP A 698 25.34 19.77 -22.58
N ASN A 699 24.44 20.05 -21.67
CA ASN A 699 24.54 21.18 -20.73
C ASN A 699 24.51 20.66 -19.30
N LEU A 700 25.67 20.34 -18.76
CA LEU A 700 25.81 19.85 -17.39
C LEU A 700 25.84 21.02 -16.42
N VAL A 701 24.96 21.00 -15.43
CA VAL A 701 24.95 21.95 -14.31
C VAL A 701 24.94 21.14 -13.01
N PRO A 702 26.11 20.82 -12.44
CA PRO A 702 26.18 20.11 -11.18
C PRO A 702 25.41 20.82 -10.06
N GLU A 703 24.62 20.05 -9.33
CA GLU A 703 23.92 20.52 -8.15
C GLU A 703 24.54 19.87 -6.92
N ILE A 704 25.21 20.67 -6.10
CA ILE A 704 25.89 20.24 -4.88
C ILE A 704 24.98 20.55 -3.69
N MET A 705 24.68 19.56 -2.90
CA MET A 705 23.77 19.67 -1.77
C MET A 705 24.48 19.41 -0.45
N ILE A 706 24.44 20.41 0.43
CA ILE A 706 25.02 20.33 1.76
C ILE A 706 23.95 19.80 2.74
N PRO A 707 24.19 18.66 3.39
CA PRO A 707 23.20 18.08 4.30
C PRO A 707 23.21 18.71 5.68
N LEU A 708 22.10 18.58 6.40
CA LEU A 708 21.95 18.86 7.83
C LEU A 708 22.22 20.32 8.25
N THR A 709 21.92 21.25 7.37
CA THR A 709 22.10 22.68 7.66
C THR A 709 21.05 23.20 8.65
N GLY A 710 21.50 23.77 9.76
CA GLY A 710 20.62 24.39 10.76
C GLY A 710 20.79 25.91 10.89
N ASP A 711 21.93 26.45 10.46
CA ASP A 711 22.25 27.87 10.52
C ASP A 711 22.87 28.35 9.20
N VAL A 712 22.50 29.53 8.74
CA VAL A 712 23.04 30.10 7.50
C VAL A 712 24.57 30.21 7.53
N LYS A 713 25.15 30.42 8.67
CA LYS A 713 26.60 30.53 8.83
C LYS A 713 27.33 29.22 8.62
N GLU A 714 26.70 28.11 9.03
CA GLU A 714 27.21 26.75 8.70
C GLU A 714 27.26 26.55 7.18
N LEU A 715 26.15 26.88 6.52
CA LEU A 715 26.06 26.75 5.07
C LEU A 715 27.08 27.63 4.36
N LYS A 716 27.20 28.89 4.79
CA LYS A 716 28.16 29.82 4.18
C LYS A 716 29.60 29.34 4.34
N TYR A 717 29.98 28.85 5.52
CA TYR A 717 31.29 28.30 5.76
C TYR A 717 31.62 27.14 4.80
N VAL A 718 30.74 26.17 4.69
CA VAL A 718 30.93 25.02 3.81
C VAL A 718 30.87 25.46 2.34
N LYS A 719 29.92 26.30 1.97
CA LYS A 719 29.79 26.84 0.62
C LYS A 719 31.06 27.56 0.15
N ASP A 720 31.67 28.38 1.02
CA ASP A 720 32.93 29.08 0.69
C ASP A 720 34.03 28.07 0.33
N VAL A 721 34.15 26.95 1.05
CA VAL A 721 35.08 25.87 0.74
C VAL A 721 34.75 25.22 -0.63
N VAL A 722 33.46 24.94 -0.85
CA VAL A 722 32.98 24.33 -2.12
C VAL A 722 33.25 25.26 -3.30
N VAL A 723 32.88 26.50 -3.21
CA VAL A 723 33.05 27.48 -4.28
C VAL A 723 34.52 27.69 -4.63
N LYS A 724 35.38 27.79 -3.62
CA LYS A 724 36.83 27.91 -3.84
C LYS A 724 37.37 26.69 -4.60
N ALA A 725 37.07 25.51 -4.17
CA ALA A 725 37.52 24.27 -4.82
C ALA A 725 36.96 24.13 -6.24
N ALA A 726 35.69 24.44 -6.43
CA ALA A 726 35.03 24.37 -7.73
C ALA A 726 35.63 25.38 -8.72
N ASP A 727 35.80 26.64 -8.29
CA ASP A 727 36.33 27.69 -9.16
C ASP A 727 37.79 27.45 -9.54
N GLU A 728 38.58 26.89 -8.63
CA GLU A 728 39.96 26.49 -8.93
C GLU A 728 40.01 25.40 -10.01
N GLU A 729 39.14 24.40 -9.93
CA GLU A 729 39.10 23.29 -10.90
C GLU A 729 38.60 23.77 -12.28
N ILE A 730 37.59 24.65 -12.31
CA ILE A 730 37.05 25.21 -13.53
C ILE A 730 38.09 26.10 -14.22
N ALA A 731 38.78 26.93 -13.46
CA ALA A 731 39.85 27.78 -13.97
C ALA A 731 41.01 26.95 -14.57
N ALA A 732 41.42 25.89 -13.87
CA ALA A 732 42.48 25.00 -14.33
C ALA A 732 42.14 24.24 -15.62
N ALA A 733 40.87 23.92 -15.82
CA ALA A 733 40.39 23.23 -17.01
C ALA A 733 40.22 24.19 -18.23
N GLY A 734 40.09 25.48 -18.02
CA GLY A 734 39.88 26.47 -19.08
C GLY A 734 38.53 26.34 -19.79
N ILE A 735 37.60 25.61 -19.22
CA ILE A 735 36.24 25.40 -19.75
C ILE A 735 35.25 26.10 -18.83
N GLN A 736 34.19 26.70 -19.41
CA GLN A 736 33.10 27.28 -18.60
C GLN A 736 32.15 26.19 -18.14
N LEU A 737 31.87 26.16 -16.86
CA LEU A 737 30.90 25.26 -16.24
C LEU A 737 30.10 26.00 -15.18
N LYS A 738 28.76 25.93 -15.30
CA LYS A 738 27.88 26.43 -14.26
C LYS A 738 27.61 25.30 -13.27
N TYR A 739 27.51 25.66 -12.01
CA TYR A 739 27.13 24.73 -10.94
C TYR A 739 26.29 25.48 -9.90
N GLU A 740 25.54 24.74 -9.10
CA GLU A 740 24.72 25.29 -8.04
C GLU A 740 25.09 24.64 -6.71
N VAL A 741 25.05 25.44 -5.65
CA VAL A 741 25.22 24.98 -4.27
C VAL A 741 23.95 25.26 -3.50
N GLY A 742 23.28 24.19 -3.06
CA GLY A 742 22.07 24.29 -2.28
C GLY A 742 22.20 23.46 -1.00
N THR A 743 21.09 23.32 -0.32
CA THR A 743 21.07 22.59 0.95
C THR A 743 19.85 21.67 1.07
N MET A 744 20.04 20.62 1.85
CA MET A 744 18.93 19.80 2.31
C MET A 744 18.29 20.47 3.51
N ILE A 745 16.99 20.73 3.41
CA ILE A 745 16.19 21.25 4.53
C ILE A 745 15.63 20.05 5.28
N GLU A 746 16.17 19.76 6.42
CA GLU A 746 15.84 18.58 7.21
C GLU A 746 15.85 18.82 8.73
N ILE A 747 16.15 20.03 9.13
CA ILE A 747 16.10 20.47 10.53
C ILE A 747 14.98 21.49 10.67
N PRO A 748 14.08 21.37 11.67
CA PRO A 748 12.99 22.33 11.87
C PRO A 748 13.45 23.79 11.95
N ARG A 749 14.60 24.06 12.59
CA ARG A 749 15.17 25.40 12.63
C ARG A 749 15.48 25.97 11.25
N ALA A 750 15.91 25.11 10.32
CA ALA A 750 16.17 25.53 8.94
C ALA A 750 14.87 25.99 8.25
N CYS A 751 13.75 25.33 8.51
CA CYS A 751 12.45 25.73 7.99
C CYS A 751 12.04 27.11 8.51
N LEU A 752 12.26 27.36 9.80
CA LEU A 752 11.94 28.63 10.47
C LEU A 752 12.81 29.78 9.97
N THR A 753 14.04 29.49 9.56
CA THR A 753 15.01 30.49 9.11
C THR A 753 15.35 30.38 7.63
N ALA A 754 14.44 29.82 6.86
CA ALA A 754 14.65 29.54 5.44
C ALA A 754 14.94 30.74 4.57
N ASP A 755 14.41 31.91 4.95
CA ASP A 755 14.73 33.19 4.30
C ASP A 755 16.22 33.56 4.42
N ALA A 756 16.79 33.39 5.60
CA ALA A 756 18.22 33.62 5.81
C ALA A 756 19.07 32.57 5.03
N ILE A 757 18.69 31.32 5.09
CA ILE A 757 19.39 30.24 4.41
C ILE A 757 19.35 30.42 2.88
N ALA A 758 18.26 30.88 2.33
CA ALA A 758 18.09 31.13 0.90
C ALA A 758 19.01 32.22 0.33
N LYS A 759 19.60 33.05 1.18
CA LYS A 759 20.62 34.03 0.75
C LYS A 759 21.89 33.34 0.28
N GLU A 760 22.16 32.14 0.81
CA GLU A 760 23.34 31.35 0.48
C GLU A 760 22.97 30.12 -0.37
N ALA A 761 21.84 29.48 -0.10
CA ALA A 761 21.41 28.28 -0.85
C ALA A 761 20.72 28.66 -2.16
N GLU A 762 21.18 28.06 -3.26
CA GLU A 762 20.62 28.27 -4.58
C GLU A 762 19.41 27.38 -4.86
N PHE A 763 19.25 26.30 -4.09
CA PHE A 763 18.07 25.44 -4.10
C PHE A 763 17.84 24.80 -2.73
N PHE A 764 16.61 24.33 -2.52
CA PHE A 764 16.22 23.55 -1.34
C PHE A 764 15.76 22.17 -1.76
N CYS A 765 16.18 21.17 -1.01
CA CYS A 765 15.63 19.82 -1.10
C CYS A 765 15.24 19.35 0.31
N PHE A 766 13.99 18.96 0.49
CA PHE A 766 13.53 18.50 1.81
C PHE A 766 13.94 17.06 2.07
N GLY A 767 14.73 16.84 3.11
CA GLY A 767 15.06 15.52 3.65
C GLY A 767 14.02 15.12 4.69
N THR A 768 12.89 14.62 4.23
CA THR A 768 11.72 14.42 5.10
C THR A 768 11.87 13.32 6.13
N ASN A 769 12.79 12.39 5.97
CA ASN A 769 13.08 11.39 6.99
C ASN A 769 13.60 12.05 8.27
N ASP A 770 14.65 12.86 8.16
CA ASP A 770 15.22 13.59 9.28
C ASP A 770 14.29 14.69 9.80
N LEU A 771 13.64 15.41 8.90
CA LEU A 771 12.69 16.45 9.29
C LEU A 771 11.53 15.85 10.11
N THR A 772 11.05 14.69 9.75
CA THR A 772 10.02 13.96 10.49
C THR A 772 10.53 13.55 11.87
N GLN A 773 11.72 12.95 11.95
CA GLN A 773 12.33 12.56 13.22
C GLN A 773 12.45 13.71 14.19
N MET A 774 12.97 14.82 13.71
CA MET A 774 13.22 15.99 14.56
C MET A 774 11.94 16.75 14.93
N THR A 775 10.94 16.70 14.07
CA THR A 775 9.64 17.35 14.33
C THR A 775 8.83 16.56 15.36
N PHE A 776 8.79 15.23 15.23
CA PHE A 776 8.12 14.37 16.21
C PHE A 776 8.96 14.11 17.47
N GLY A 777 10.27 14.26 17.39
CA GLY A 777 11.16 14.01 18.52
C GLY A 777 11.42 12.55 18.83
N PHE A 778 11.29 11.65 17.86
CA PHE A 778 11.66 10.25 18.01
C PHE A 778 12.41 9.71 16.79
N SER A 779 13.25 8.72 17.04
CA SER A 779 14.07 8.08 16.02
C SER A 779 13.22 7.12 15.17
N ARG A 780 13.45 7.14 13.86
CA ARG A 780 12.87 6.16 12.93
C ARG A 780 13.21 4.72 13.33
N ASP A 781 14.44 4.48 13.77
CA ASP A 781 14.91 3.14 14.12
C ASP A 781 14.31 2.61 15.44
N ASP A 782 13.94 3.51 16.34
CA ASP A 782 13.35 3.15 17.63
C ASP A 782 11.81 3.18 17.63
N ALA A 783 11.19 3.83 16.65
CA ALA A 783 9.74 4.06 16.62
C ALA A 783 8.93 2.76 16.59
N GLY A 784 9.46 1.69 16.01
CA GLY A 784 8.80 0.38 15.97
C GLY A 784 8.47 -0.20 17.35
N LYS A 785 9.15 0.26 18.39
CA LYS A 785 8.91 -0.20 19.77
C LYS A 785 7.57 0.27 20.34
N PHE A 786 7.03 1.37 19.83
CA PHE A 786 5.80 1.98 20.38
C PHE A 786 4.72 2.32 19.33
N LEU A 787 5.04 2.39 18.05
CA LEU A 787 4.08 2.77 17.02
C LEU A 787 2.87 1.84 16.95
N ASP A 788 3.04 0.55 17.15
CA ASP A 788 1.93 -0.40 17.15
C ASP A 788 0.91 -0.07 18.25
N SER A 789 1.37 0.35 19.43
CA SER A 789 0.50 0.81 20.52
C SER A 789 -0.22 2.11 20.13
N TYR A 790 0.43 2.99 19.42
CA TYR A 790 -0.17 4.23 18.91
C TYR A 790 -1.27 3.96 17.89
N TYR A 791 -1.08 2.95 17.03
CA TYR A 791 -2.12 2.54 16.08
C TYR A 791 -3.30 1.92 16.81
N THR A 792 -3.05 1.04 17.76
CA THR A 792 -4.09 0.39 18.58
C THR A 792 -4.89 1.41 19.37
N ALA A 793 -4.23 2.40 19.94
CA ALA A 793 -4.87 3.50 20.69
C ALA A 793 -5.46 4.59 19.77
N LYS A 794 -5.33 4.46 18.46
CA LYS A 794 -5.81 5.44 17.46
C LYS A 794 -5.22 6.83 17.58
N ILE A 795 -4.01 6.92 18.10
CA ILE A 795 -3.25 8.17 18.16
C ILE A 795 -2.72 8.52 16.78
N PHE A 796 -2.14 7.53 16.08
CA PHE A 796 -1.72 7.66 14.69
C PHE A 796 -2.50 6.67 13.83
N GLU A 797 -2.91 7.11 12.66
CA GLU A 797 -3.51 6.26 11.62
C GLU A 797 -2.45 5.65 10.70
N ASN A 798 -1.31 6.32 10.52
CA ASN A 798 -0.24 5.93 9.61
C ASN A 798 1.13 6.09 10.24
N ASP A 799 2.10 5.37 9.69
CA ASP A 799 3.52 5.58 9.99
C ASP A 799 3.97 6.92 9.37
N PRO A 800 4.41 7.90 10.18
CA PRO A 800 4.83 9.21 9.67
C PRO A 800 6.09 9.15 8.79
N PHE A 801 6.85 8.04 8.81
CA PHE A 801 7.99 7.83 7.93
C PHE A 801 7.60 7.25 6.58
N ALA A 802 6.47 6.57 6.49
CA ALA A 802 5.93 6.05 5.22
C ALA A 802 5.05 7.10 4.53
N LYS A 803 4.23 7.82 5.30
CA LYS A 803 3.38 8.89 4.82
C LYS A 803 3.73 10.20 5.47
N LEU A 804 3.89 11.23 4.65
CA LEU A 804 4.22 12.56 5.15
C LEU A 804 3.13 13.09 6.09
N ASP A 805 3.56 13.52 7.28
CA ASP A 805 2.73 14.29 8.19
C ASP A 805 2.49 15.68 7.58
N GLN A 806 1.31 15.89 7.04
CA GLN A 806 0.95 17.13 6.36
C GLN A 806 0.66 18.27 7.34
N VAL A 807 0.36 17.95 8.60
CA VAL A 807 -0.01 18.93 9.62
C VAL A 807 1.22 19.59 10.22
N GLY A 808 2.13 18.82 10.79
CA GLY A 808 3.34 19.34 11.46
C GLY A 808 4.51 19.53 10.50
N VAL A 809 4.99 18.42 9.93
CA VAL A 809 6.11 18.45 8.97
C VAL A 809 5.74 19.24 7.73
N GLY A 810 4.53 19.02 7.21
CA GLY A 810 4.03 19.76 6.06
C GLY A 810 3.94 21.26 6.27
N ALA A 811 3.54 21.70 7.46
CA ALA A 811 3.52 23.13 7.81
C ALA A 811 4.93 23.74 7.77
N LEU A 812 5.93 23.00 8.27
CA LEU A 812 7.33 23.44 8.19
C LEU A 812 7.83 23.52 6.75
N MET A 813 7.48 22.55 5.92
CA MET A 813 7.84 22.55 4.50
C MET A 813 7.23 23.74 3.77
N GLU A 814 5.95 23.99 3.98
CA GLU A 814 5.25 25.14 3.37
C GLU A 814 5.86 26.48 3.80
N MET A 815 6.19 26.60 5.08
CA MET A 815 6.87 27.76 5.62
C MET A 815 8.24 27.97 4.94
N ALA A 816 9.03 26.91 4.80
CA ALA A 816 10.35 26.97 4.18
C ALA A 816 10.27 27.35 2.70
N VAL A 817 9.31 26.82 1.97
CA VAL A 817 9.08 27.18 0.55
C VAL A 817 8.74 28.66 0.42
N THR A 818 7.79 29.14 1.22
CA THR A 818 7.35 30.53 1.19
C THR A 818 8.48 31.49 1.55
N LYS A 819 9.18 31.23 2.63
CA LYS A 819 10.32 32.06 3.07
C LYS A 819 11.49 32.02 2.09
N GLY A 820 11.83 30.85 1.58
CA GLY A 820 12.92 30.67 0.63
C GLY A 820 12.66 31.44 -0.67
N LYS A 821 11.48 31.28 -1.24
CA LYS A 821 11.08 31.96 -2.48
C LYS A 821 10.87 33.47 -2.33
N SER A 822 10.63 33.95 -1.12
CA SER A 822 10.59 35.41 -0.85
C SER A 822 11.94 36.08 -1.07
N VAL A 823 13.03 35.36 -0.85
CA VAL A 823 14.41 35.85 -1.04
C VAL A 823 14.94 35.50 -2.42
N ARG A 824 14.62 34.29 -2.91
CA ARG A 824 15.11 33.77 -4.17
C ARG A 824 13.93 33.19 -4.99
N PRO A 825 13.17 34.07 -5.70
CA PRO A 825 11.91 33.65 -6.37
C PRO A 825 12.02 32.51 -7.36
N ASN A 826 13.17 32.38 -8.01
CA ASN A 826 13.40 31.34 -9.03
C ASN A 826 14.11 30.11 -8.49
N MET A 827 14.23 29.99 -7.17
CA MET A 827 14.84 28.83 -6.54
C MET A 827 13.99 27.59 -6.78
N HIS A 828 14.60 26.49 -7.22
CA HIS A 828 13.89 25.23 -7.31
C HIS A 828 13.87 24.51 -5.98
N THR A 829 12.78 23.83 -5.72
CA THR A 829 12.51 23.10 -4.49
C THR A 829 12.03 21.68 -4.78
N GLY A 830 12.45 20.74 -3.96
CA GLY A 830 12.08 19.35 -4.13
C GLY A 830 12.07 18.57 -2.83
N ILE A 831 11.71 17.30 -2.94
CA ILE A 831 11.71 16.35 -1.82
C ILE A 831 12.46 15.07 -2.25
N CYS A 832 13.23 14.49 -1.34
CA CYS A 832 14.00 13.28 -1.64
C CYS A 832 13.88 12.18 -0.58
N GLY A 833 13.10 12.38 0.48
CA GLY A 833 12.81 11.34 1.47
C GLY A 833 11.96 10.21 0.91
N GLU A 834 11.70 9.19 1.70
CA GLU A 834 10.85 8.05 1.33
C GLU A 834 9.44 8.49 0.87
N HIS A 835 8.99 9.63 1.33
CA HIS A 835 7.71 10.22 0.96
C HIS A 835 7.59 10.62 -0.52
N GLY A 836 8.70 10.79 -1.22
CA GLY A 836 8.70 11.18 -2.64
C GLY A 836 8.04 10.18 -3.59
N GLY A 837 7.88 8.95 -3.17
CA GLY A 837 7.18 7.89 -3.91
C GLY A 837 5.79 7.55 -3.38
N ASP A 838 5.32 8.23 -2.34
CA ASP A 838 3.99 8.01 -1.77
C ASP A 838 2.97 8.93 -2.45
N PRO A 839 1.89 8.38 -3.04
CA PRO A 839 0.94 9.18 -3.81
C PRO A 839 0.32 10.36 -3.06
N MET A 840 -0.07 10.19 -1.80
CA MET A 840 -0.65 11.27 -1.00
C MET A 840 0.37 12.36 -0.68
N SER A 841 1.61 11.97 -0.42
CA SER A 841 2.70 12.90 -0.17
C SER A 841 3.07 13.69 -1.44
N VAL A 842 3.04 13.03 -2.60
CA VAL A 842 3.25 13.69 -3.91
C VAL A 842 2.16 14.73 -4.17
N GLU A 843 0.91 14.40 -3.89
CA GLU A 843 -0.21 15.35 -4.00
C GLU A 843 0.01 16.60 -3.12
N PHE A 844 0.45 16.39 -1.89
CA PHE A 844 0.80 17.48 -0.98
C PHE A 844 1.94 18.34 -1.53
N CYS A 845 2.99 17.72 -2.06
CA CYS A 845 4.13 18.44 -2.68
C CYS A 845 3.67 19.29 -3.86
N HIS A 846 2.74 18.79 -4.67
CA HIS A 846 2.12 19.57 -5.74
C HIS A 846 1.39 20.79 -5.17
N LYS A 847 0.60 20.57 -4.14
CA LYS A 847 -0.23 21.62 -3.51
C LYS A 847 0.59 22.77 -2.92
N ILE A 848 1.72 22.46 -2.26
CA ILE A 848 2.59 23.50 -1.68
C ILE A 848 3.56 24.14 -2.68
N GLY A 849 3.52 23.73 -3.93
CA GLY A 849 4.29 24.34 -5.01
C GLY A 849 5.73 23.89 -5.15
N LEU A 850 6.07 22.66 -4.74
CA LEU A 850 7.39 22.11 -5.04
C LEU A 850 7.57 21.95 -6.56
N ASP A 851 8.82 21.96 -7.01
CA ASP A 851 9.16 21.82 -8.43
C ASP A 851 9.33 20.36 -8.83
N TYR A 852 9.82 19.52 -7.93
CA TYR A 852 9.98 18.10 -8.19
C TYR A 852 9.82 17.23 -6.93
N VAL A 853 9.57 15.95 -7.17
CA VAL A 853 9.70 14.89 -6.17
C VAL A 853 10.79 13.92 -6.63
N SER A 854 11.51 13.33 -5.68
CA SER A 854 12.56 12.35 -5.97
C SER A 854 12.30 11.07 -5.18
N CYS A 855 12.39 9.94 -5.84
CA CYS A 855 12.05 8.64 -5.25
C CYS A 855 12.95 7.53 -5.80
N SER A 856 12.85 6.34 -5.22
CA SER A 856 13.56 5.16 -5.73
C SER A 856 13.15 4.87 -7.18
N PRO A 857 14.03 4.24 -7.98
CA PRO A 857 13.79 4.04 -9.42
C PRO A 857 12.44 3.41 -9.76
N PHE A 858 12.04 2.36 -9.03
CA PHE A 858 10.80 1.64 -9.30
C PHE A 858 9.53 2.40 -8.90
N ARG A 859 9.66 3.45 -8.10
CA ARG A 859 8.54 4.33 -7.74
C ARG A 859 8.33 5.49 -8.69
N VAL A 860 9.23 5.69 -9.64
CA VAL A 860 9.12 6.80 -10.61
C VAL A 860 7.79 6.79 -11.36
N PRO A 861 7.29 5.67 -11.91
CA PRO A 861 5.98 5.66 -12.56
C PRO A 861 4.83 6.03 -11.62
N ILE A 862 4.88 5.56 -10.38
CA ILE A 862 3.88 5.86 -9.35
C ILE A 862 3.85 7.36 -9.07
N ALA A 863 5.02 7.97 -8.88
CA ALA A 863 5.14 9.41 -8.63
C ALA A 863 4.66 10.24 -9.82
N ARG A 864 4.98 9.83 -11.04
CA ARG A 864 4.52 10.49 -12.27
C ARG A 864 2.99 10.48 -12.36
N LEU A 865 2.39 9.34 -12.11
CA LEU A 865 0.93 9.20 -12.14
C LEU A 865 0.26 10.01 -11.01
N ALA A 866 0.80 9.95 -9.80
CA ALA A 866 0.29 10.70 -8.65
C ALA A 866 0.39 12.22 -8.88
N ALA A 867 1.51 12.68 -9.46
CA ALA A 867 1.70 14.09 -9.82
C ALA A 867 0.67 14.55 -10.86
N ALA A 868 0.40 13.73 -11.86
CA ALA A 868 -0.62 14.01 -12.87
C ALA A 868 -2.02 14.09 -12.25
N GLN A 869 -2.35 13.15 -11.37
CA GLN A 869 -3.65 13.14 -10.68
C GLN A 869 -3.83 14.38 -9.80
N ALA A 870 -2.77 14.81 -9.12
CA ALA A 870 -2.80 16.04 -8.32
C ALA A 870 -3.09 17.27 -9.18
N ALA A 871 -2.43 17.38 -10.34
CA ALA A 871 -2.65 18.48 -11.28
C ALA A 871 -4.07 18.46 -11.88
N ILE A 872 -4.60 17.28 -12.19
CA ILE A 872 -5.94 17.11 -12.75
C ILE A 872 -7.01 17.50 -11.72
N LYS A 873 -6.83 17.16 -10.46
CA LYS A 873 -7.77 17.55 -9.37
C LYS A 873 -7.83 19.06 -9.17
N GLU A 874 -6.72 19.75 -9.36
CA GLU A 874 -6.63 21.20 -9.15
C GLU A 874 -7.33 21.99 -10.27
N GLY A 875 -7.38 21.42 -11.44
CA GLY A 875 -7.94 22.15 -12.53
C GLY A 875 -8.44 21.67 -13.72
#